data_8ec982eb2ce0ccd6e409a00802445252
#
_entry.id   8ec982eb2ce0ccd6e409a00802445252
#
_cell.length_a   1.000
_cell.length_b   1.000
_cell.length_c   1.000
_cell.angle_alpha   90.00
_cell.angle_beta   90.00
_cell.angle_gamma   90.00
#
_symmetry.space_group_name_H-M   'P 1'
#
loop_
_entity.id
_entity.type
_entity.pdbx_description
1 polymer ?
#
loop_
_entity_poly.entity_id
_entity_poly.type
_entity_poly.pdbx_seq_one_letter_code
_entity_poly.pdbx_strand_id
1 'polypeptide(L)'
;MNNPKPAPPRSTFQPRGLAPGWKLVLVVPAAGMAFSWWTGWWDFTSLSAFWKTFSTWASFHLKLVNEDSPLGWVLMPTLLMVAWAGTLLLLFEKPPDWVRLPVGAVFLVLQTAYLAFRLVATLSLDTVPDAAFSILFFLSEVFIHARIALGNVFLMRLTNRSADADRSARLVRSGQYLPTVDVFVPTYSEPPEMLERSIIGCQAMDYPFMTIWLLDDQRRQAMRDLARKLGCRYLDRPDNSHAKAGNLNHALRLSAGELVVCFDADFIPTRNFLQRTVGFFLDPEVAMVQTPQNFFNEDAVTRNLGLEGVLEDEQRFFFRTLQPGRDAMNAIVCHGTCWVARRSALEEIGGIPTETITEDWATSIKLQAAGYKLRYLNEALSAGLSADTCGEFVQQRSRWAQGTLQALFASTNPLRVPGLTWQQRLLHFSAILYYAGSLSSLFSLVAPLLYLFLDLRILHASVPEMLFFRLPFMVGYYLLFSWLTLKTRSALWTEFYDAFLAPMMSLAVVHTFWKPFGRGFRVTDKTQRPQRIKMNRSVALPFAVLLALHLAGLAFAFSTQKHIDEPDVFALVAYFACGNLAVLWLCLLVSMDIRRPRPFPRFAHRLPFELSWDGATVRGETVCLSEAEVTVPGRPLPAPVPDKAELRLPSLDLSDVPVSLRQDTDGHVSLRFTEISLSQRRALLTFLYCRPGQWESKPKSELRAVWEYVRAGLRMYPLAESP
;
A
#
# COMPACT_ATOMS: atom_id res chain seq x y z
N MET A 1 18.77 -50.08 -9.60
CA MET A 1 17.80 -50.26 -8.49
C MET A 1 18.24 -49.35 -7.36
N ASN A 2 17.79 -48.08 -7.36
CA ASN A 2 18.05 -47.15 -6.28
C ASN A 2 16.72 -46.95 -5.53
N ASN A 3 16.67 -47.41 -4.28
CA ASN A 3 15.56 -47.19 -3.37
C ASN A 3 15.39 -45.68 -3.11
N PRO A 4 14.18 -45.15 -3.21
CA PRO A 4 13.93 -43.75 -2.81
C PRO A 4 14.06 -43.65 -1.29
N LYS A 5 14.78 -42.61 -0.83
CA LYS A 5 14.87 -42.26 0.58
C LYS A 5 13.45 -41.97 1.13
N PRO A 6 13.14 -42.43 2.36
CA PRO A 6 11.83 -42.14 2.96
C PRO A 6 11.66 -40.65 3.17
N ALA A 7 10.47 -40.16 2.81
CA ALA A 7 10.05 -38.77 3.04
C ALA A 7 10.14 -38.45 4.55
N PRO A 8 10.57 -37.25 4.94
CA PRO A 8 10.61 -36.83 6.33
C PRO A 8 9.19 -36.83 6.93
N PRO A 9 9.03 -37.15 8.22
CA PRO A 9 7.74 -37.26 8.85
C PRO A 9 6.99 -35.93 8.77
N ARG A 10 5.74 -35.96 8.34
CA ARG A 10 4.81 -34.80 8.35
C ARG A 10 4.70 -34.31 9.79
N SER A 11 5.38 -33.20 10.10
CA SER A 11 5.14 -32.48 11.33
C SER A 11 3.75 -31.84 11.23
N THR A 12 2.78 -32.41 11.93
CA THR A 12 1.51 -31.75 12.20
C THR A 12 1.80 -30.58 13.14
N PHE A 13 2.11 -29.40 12.56
CA PHE A 13 2.26 -28.18 13.32
C PHE A 13 0.88 -27.78 13.84
N GLN A 14 0.61 -28.09 15.10
CA GLN A 14 -0.49 -27.44 15.81
C GLN A 14 -0.03 -26.03 16.17
N PRO A 15 -0.73 -24.98 15.74
CA PRO A 15 -0.40 -23.62 16.11
C PRO A 15 -0.53 -23.50 17.64
N ARG A 16 0.58 -23.47 18.33
CA ARG A 16 0.62 -23.17 19.76
C ARG A 16 0.23 -21.71 19.90
N GLY A 17 -0.89 -21.45 20.61
CA GLY A 17 -1.23 -20.10 21.06
C GLY A 17 -0.03 -19.44 21.72
N LEU A 18 -0.07 -18.12 21.91
CA LEU A 18 0.99 -17.36 22.56
C LEU A 18 1.64 -18.21 23.64
N ALA A 19 2.93 -18.55 23.45
CA ALA A 19 3.66 -19.23 24.51
C ALA A 19 3.49 -18.40 25.78
N PRO A 20 3.26 -19.02 26.94
CA PRO A 20 3.07 -18.31 28.21
C PRO A 20 4.07 -17.18 28.46
N GLY A 21 5.27 -17.29 27.90
CA GLY A 21 6.34 -16.32 27.98
C GLY A 21 6.02 -14.91 27.42
N TRP A 22 5.19 -14.77 26.38
CA TRP A 22 4.84 -13.41 25.88
C TRP A 22 3.84 -12.69 26.75
N LYS A 23 2.90 -13.42 27.37
CA LYS A 23 2.03 -12.84 28.41
C LYS A 23 2.86 -12.41 29.62
N LEU A 24 3.89 -13.20 29.96
CA LEU A 24 4.86 -12.85 31.01
C LEU A 24 5.68 -11.61 30.67
N VAL A 25 6.11 -11.41 29.41
CA VAL A 25 6.89 -10.22 28.99
C VAL A 25 6.07 -8.93 29.10
N LEU A 26 4.75 -8.99 28.96
CA LEU A 26 3.87 -7.82 29.12
C LEU A 26 3.34 -7.67 30.56
N VAL A 27 3.01 -8.79 31.22
CA VAL A 27 2.38 -8.78 32.55
C VAL A 27 3.41 -8.70 33.67
N VAL A 28 4.58 -9.33 33.54
CA VAL A 28 5.61 -9.32 34.58
C VAL A 28 6.22 -7.94 34.81
N PRO A 29 6.58 -7.13 33.80
CA PRO A 29 7.03 -5.76 34.03
C PRO A 29 5.94 -4.87 34.62
N ALA A 30 4.69 -4.99 34.15
CA ALA A 30 3.57 -4.22 34.68
C ALA A 30 3.23 -4.63 36.11
N ALA A 31 3.22 -5.93 36.42
CA ALA A 31 3.04 -6.43 37.77
C ALA A 31 4.25 -6.14 38.65
N GLY A 32 5.46 -6.19 38.14
CA GLY A 32 6.68 -5.80 38.83
C GLY A 32 6.72 -4.32 39.15
N MET A 33 6.31 -3.45 38.24
CA MET A 33 6.16 -2.00 38.50
C MET A 33 5.05 -1.71 39.53
N ALA A 34 3.90 -2.37 39.40
CA ALA A 34 2.81 -2.23 40.36
C ALA A 34 3.20 -2.77 41.76
N PHE A 35 3.93 -3.89 41.83
CA PHE A 35 4.43 -4.47 43.06
C PHE A 35 5.51 -3.63 43.73
N SER A 36 6.48 -3.10 42.99
CA SER A 36 7.53 -2.23 43.50
C SER A 36 6.99 -0.87 43.94
N TRP A 37 5.95 -0.37 43.24
CA TRP A 37 5.22 0.82 43.68
C TRP A 37 4.42 0.56 44.98
N TRP A 38 3.74 -0.57 45.08
CA TRP A 38 2.97 -0.96 46.27
C TRP A 38 3.86 -1.27 47.49
N THR A 39 5.04 -1.81 47.27
CA THR A 39 5.99 -2.15 48.34
C THR A 39 6.92 -0.99 48.74
N GLY A 40 6.86 0.15 48.03
CA GLY A 40 7.76 1.29 48.27
C GLY A 40 9.23 1.02 47.88
N TRP A 41 9.52 -0.07 47.20
CA TRP A 41 10.86 -0.42 46.72
C TRP A 41 11.38 0.51 45.61
N TRP A 42 10.49 1.22 44.95
CA TRP A 42 10.85 2.26 44.00
C TRP A 42 10.66 3.63 44.66
N ASP A 43 11.74 4.22 45.06
CA ASP A 43 11.74 5.63 45.42
C ASP A 43 11.73 6.46 44.14
N PHE A 44 10.51 6.68 43.63
CA PHE A 44 10.28 7.53 42.44
C PHE A 44 10.81 8.94 42.66
N THR A 45 10.81 9.42 43.91
CA THR A 45 11.32 10.76 44.27
C THR A 45 12.84 10.85 44.07
N SER A 46 13.59 9.82 44.44
CA SER A 46 15.04 9.74 44.20
C SER A 46 15.38 9.59 42.72
N LEU A 47 14.61 8.79 41.96
CA LEU A 47 14.81 8.64 40.52
C LEU A 47 14.45 9.93 39.77
N SER A 48 13.35 10.58 40.12
CA SER A 48 12.95 11.86 39.52
C SER A 48 13.92 12.98 39.88
N ALA A 49 14.42 13.03 41.14
CA ALA A 49 15.45 13.98 41.57
C ALA A 49 16.78 13.76 40.83
N PHE A 50 17.22 12.50 40.67
CA PHE A 50 18.39 12.17 39.87
C PHE A 50 18.21 12.61 38.41
N TRP A 51 17.08 12.25 37.81
CA TRP A 51 16.79 12.63 36.43
C TRP A 51 16.72 14.15 36.25
N LYS A 52 16.08 14.85 37.16
CA LYS A 52 16.00 16.32 37.17
C LYS A 52 17.39 16.96 37.28
N THR A 53 18.26 16.43 38.14
CA THR A 53 19.65 16.86 38.24
C THR A 53 20.44 16.56 36.96
N PHE A 54 20.31 15.35 36.44
CA PHE A 54 20.97 14.95 35.19
C PHE A 54 20.46 15.75 33.98
N SER A 55 19.15 15.91 33.83
CA SER A 55 18.55 16.69 32.75
C SER A 55 18.90 18.17 32.84
N THR A 56 18.96 18.74 34.03
CA THR A 56 19.41 20.12 34.27
C THR A 56 20.87 20.28 33.89
N TRP A 57 21.75 19.36 34.32
CA TRP A 57 23.15 19.34 33.90
C TRP A 57 23.33 19.17 32.40
N ALA A 58 22.65 18.21 31.79
CA ALA A 58 22.73 17.93 30.38
C ALA A 58 22.12 19.07 29.55
N SER A 59 20.98 19.62 29.95
CA SER A 59 20.37 20.78 29.31
C SER A 59 21.23 22.03 29.46
N PHE A 60 21.93 22.24 30.56
CA PHE A 60 22.88 23.33 30.70
C PHE A 60 24.03 23.22 29.68
N HIS A 61 24.54 22.03 29.43
CA HIS A 61 25.61 21.78 28.47
C HIS A 61 25.07 21.69 26.99
N LEU A 62 23.78 21.38 26.83
CA LEU A 62 23.12 21.32 25.52
C LEU A 62 22.24 22.54 25.23
N LYS A 63 22.23 23.57 26.09
CA LYS A 63 21.45 24.80 25.90
C LYS A 63 21.97 25.59 24.67
N LEU A 64 21.60 25.10 23.48
CA LEU A 64 21.81 25.79 22.22
C LEU A 64 20.77 26.88 21.99
N VAL A 65 19.61 26.76 22.64
CA VAL A 65 18.46 27.66 22.50
C VAL A 65 17.70 27.76 23.82
N ASN A 66 17.20 28.95 24.12
CA ASN A 66 16.29 29.26 25.24
C ASN A 66 15.16 30.18 24.75
N GLU A 67 14.25 30.57 25.64
CA GLU A 67 13.12 31.45 25.32
C GLU A 67 13.56 32.83 24.82
N ASP A 68 14.69 33.35 25.31
CA ASP A 68 15.26 34.63 24.93
C ASP A 68 16.11 34.59 23.66
N SER A 69 16.28 33.40 23.07
CA SER A 69 17.14 33.26 21.89
C SER A 69 16.59 34.03 20.68
N PRO A 70 17.43 34.76 19.93
CA PRO A 70 16.99 35.49 18.76
C PRO A 70 16.37 34.54 17.73
N LEU A 71 15.22 34.91 17.14
CA LEU A 71 14.48 34.10 16.16
C LEU A 71 15.36 33.61 14.98
N GLY A 72 16.33 34.45 14.54
CA GLY A 72 17.28 34.06 13.51
C GLY A 72 18.19 32.89 13.90
N TRP A 73 18.57 32.80 15.18
CA TRP A 73 19.34 31.67 15.72
C TRP A 73 18.46 30.41 15.84
N VAL A 74 17.25 30.58 16.35
CA VAL A 74 16.26 29.49 16.48
C VAL A 74 15.94 28.83 15.15
N LEU A 75 15.78 29.62 14.09
CA LEU A 75 15.45 29.15 12.75
C LEU A 75 16.67 28.78 11.89
N MET A 76 17.89 29.09 12.34
CA MET A 76 19.11 28.84 11.55
C MET A 76 19.26 27.42 11.01
N PRO A 77 19.06 26.34 11.81
CA PRO A 77 19.17 24.97 11.31
C PRO A 77 18.12 24.67 10.23
N THR A 78 16.92 25.22 10.38
CA THR A 78 15.84 25.08 9.37
C THR A 78 16.18 25.82 8.10
N LEU A 79 16.69 27.05 8.17
CA LEU A 79 17.09 27.83 7.01
C LEU A 79 18.25 27.18 6.24
N LEU A 80 19.23 26.63 6.97
CA LEU A 80 20.31 25.84 6.37
C LEU A 80 19.76 24.60 5.67
N MET A 81 18.81 23.91 6.29
CA MET A 81 18.16 22.74 5.69
C MET A 81 17.36 23.09 4.43
N VAL A 82 16.62 24.20 4.43
CA VAL A 82 15.90 24.71 3.25
C VAL A 82 16.86 25.07 2.12
N ALA A 83 17.95 25.78 2.44
CA ALA A 83 18.96 26.16 1.46
C ALA A 83 19.63 24.92 0.83
N TRP A 84 20.00 23.95 1.67
CA TRP A 84 20.61 22.70 1.21
C TRP A 84 19.64 21.86 0.37
N ALA A 85 18.41 21.65 0.85
CA ALA A 85 17.39 20.92 0.11
C ALA A 85 17.04 21.62 -1.20
N GLY A 86 16.89 22.95 -1.19
CA GLY A 86 16.64 23.74 -2.40
C GLY A 86 17.77 23.60 -3.42
N THR A 87 19.02 23.61 -2.97
CA THR A 87 20.20 23.38 -3.83
C THR A 87 20.14 22.00 -4.49
N LEU A 88 19.84 20.94 -3.72
CA LEU A 88 19.70 19.58 -4.27
C LEU A 88 18.58 19.49 -5.32
N LEU A 89 17.42 20.07 -5.03
CA LEU A 89 16.27 20.07 -5.93
C LEU A 89 16.50 20.87 -7.21
N LEU A 90 17.31 21.93 -7.14
CA LEU A 90 17.69 22.74 -8.32
C LEU A 90 18.75 22.05 -9.18
N LEU A 91 19.71 21.36 -8.55
CA LEU A 91 20.80 20.71 -9.27
C LEU A 91 20.40 19.36 -9.87
N PHE A 92 19.48 18.63 -9.25
CA PHE A 92 19.14 17.27 -9.64
C PHE A 92 17.63 17.06 -9.79
N GLU A 93 17.15 16.86 -11.00
CA GLU A 93 15.74 16.48 -11.25
C GLU A 93 15.37 15.16 -10.54
N LYS A 94 16.30 14.22 -10.52
CA LYS A 94 16.18 12.92 -9.83
C LYS A 94 17.40 12.71 -8.94
N PRO A 95 17.24 12.13 -7.73
CA PRO A 95 18.37 11.89 -6.84
C PRO A 95 19.33 10.86 -7.42
N PRO A 96 20.57 11.22 -7.74
CA PRO A 96 21.59 10.23 -8.10
C PRO A 96 21.97 9.38 -6.87
N ASP A 97 22.41 8.14 -7.11
CA ASP A 97 22.67 7.19 -6.01
C ASP A 97 23.68 7.70 -4.98
N TRP A 98 24.72 8.45 -5.43
CA TRP A 98 25.73 9.01 -4.53
C TRP A 98 25.20 10.12 -3.61
N VAL A 99 24.08 10.79 -3.96
CA VAL A 99 23.44 11.82 -3.12
C VAL A 99 22.50 11.19 -2.07
N ARG A 100 21.95 10.03 -2.36
CA ARG A 100 20.99 9.37 -1.47
C ARG A 100 21.56 9.05 -0.09
N LEU A 101 22.81 8.57 -0.05
CA LEU A 101 23.49 8.24 1.20
C LEU A 101 23.75 9.47 2.09
N PRO A 102 24.35 10.60 1.58
CA PRO A 102 24.48 11.83 2.37
C PRO A 102 23.14 12.38 2.89
N VAL A 103 22.09 12.35 2.08
CA VAL A 103 20.75 12.81 2.50
C VAL A 103 20.22 11.93 3.64
N GLY A 104 20.32 10.60 3.51
CA GLY A 104 19.95 9.67 4.58
C GLY A 104 20.76 9.88 5.87
N ALA A 105 22.07 10.17 5.75
CA ALA A 105 22.93 10.46 6.88
C ALA A 105 22.52 11.78 7.60
N VAL A 106 22.24 12.84 6.86
CA VAL A 106 21.73 14.10 7.43
C VAL A 106 20.40 13.87 8.17
N PHE A 107 19.47 13.13 7.58
CA PHE A 107 18.22 12.79 8.27
C PHE A 107 18.46 12.00 9.55
N LEU A 108 19.37 11.03 9.53
CA LEU A 108 19.70 10.25 10.72
C LEU A 108 20.30 11.14 11.83
N VAL A 109 21.19 12.07 11.46
CA VAL A 109 21.78 13.03 12.40
C VAL A 109 20.69 13.92 13.03
N LEU A 110 19.81 14.50 12.21
CA LEU A 110 18.73 15.36 12.70
C LEU A 110 17.74 14.59 13.59
N GLN A 111 17.38 13.36 13.23
CA GLN A 111 16.55 12.50 14.04
C GLN A 111 17.18 12.16 15.37
N THR A 112 18.49 11.81 15.36
CA THR A 112 19.23 11.48 16.57
C THR A 112 19.34 12.69 17.49
N ALA A 113 19.65 13.87 16.94
CA ALA A 113 19.72 15.14 17.69
C ALA A 113 18.36 15.47 18.35
N TYR A 114 17.26 15.32 17.57
CA TYR A 114 15.93 15.52 18.11
C TYR A 114 15.60 14.52 19.23
N LEU A 115 15.85 13.23 19.03
CA LEU A 115 15.55 12.22 20.06
C LEU A 115 16.44 12.37 21.31
N ALA A 116 17.70 12.79 21.15
CA ALA A 116 18.58 13.11 22.26
C ALA A 116 18.05 14.30 23.07
N PHE A 117 17.63 15.38 22.39
CA PHE A 117 16.96 16.51 23.03
C PHE A 117 15.69 16.07 23.76
N ARG A 118 14.84 15.25 23.13
CA ARG A 118 13.62 14.71 23.75
C ARG A 118 13.92 13.92 25.02
N LEU A 119 14.92 13.04 24.95
CA LEU A 119 15.32 12.21 26.10
C LEU A 119 15.83 13.06 27.26
N VAL A 120 16.72 14.02 26.97
CA VAL A 120 17.48 14.72 28.01
C VAL A 120 16.71 15.92 28.59
N ALA A 121 16.01 16.69 27.73
CA ALA A 121 15.48 18.00 28.12
C ALA A 121 13.97 18.05 28.32
N THR A 122 13.20 17.09 27.77
CA THR A 122 11.76 17.32 27.64
C THR A 122 10.87 16.28 28.33
N LEU A 123 11.43 15.26 28.99
CA LEU A 123 10.62 14.30 29.74
C LEU A 123 9.98 14.95 30.96
N SER A 124 8.66 14.83 31.09
CA SER A 124 7.92 15.25 32.29
C SER A 124 7.95 14.12 33.31
N LEU A 125 8.65 14.33 34.41
CA LEU A 125 8.81 13.34 35.49
C LEU A 125 8.33 13.90 36.82
N ASP A 126 7.46 14.92 36.81
CA ASP A 126 7.00 15.61 38.01
C ASP A 126 6.05 14.74 38.83
N THR A 127 5.18 13.98 38.18
CA THR A 127 4.28 13.03 38.82
C THR A 127 4.38 11.65 38.16
N VAL A 128 3.91 10.60 38.85
CA VAL A 128 3.92 9.23 38.27
C VAL A 128 3.08 9.12 36.98
N PRO A 129 1.88 9.69 36.90
CA PRO A 129 1.13 9.73 35.66
C PRO A 129 1.84 10.47 34.52
N ASP A 130 2.40 11.68 34.80
CA ASP A 130 3.16 12.43 33.78
C ASP A 130 4.36 11.62 33.29
N ALA A 131 5.14 11.04 34.21
CA ALA A 131 6.28 10.21 33.87
C ALA A 131 5.89 9.01 32.99
N ALA A 132 4.81 8.30 33.34
CA ALA A 132 4.34 7.14 32.60
C ALA A 132 3.96 7.53 31.16
N PHE A 133 3.18 8.61 31.00
CA PHE A 133 2.74 9.06 29.68
C PHE A 133 3.84 9.73 28.87
N SER A 134 4.72 10.51 29.52
CA SER A 134 5.88 11.15 28.87
C SER A 134 6.85 10.11 28.32
N ILE A 135 7.18 9.08 29.11
CA ILE A 135 8.02 7.97 28.67
C ILE A 135 7.34 7.18 27.53
N LEU A 136 6.05 6.86 27.66
CA LEU A 136 5.31 6.16 26.62
C LEU A 136 5.28 6.95 25.30
N PHE A 137 5.07 8.27 25.37
CA PHE A 137 5.09 9.15 24.22
C PHE A 137 6.48 9.19 23.57
N PHE A 138 7.54 9.34 24.36
CA PHE A 138 8.91 9.29 23.88
C PHE A 138 9.25 7.96 23.22
N LEU A 139 8.88 6.83 23.81
CA LEU A 139 9.07 5.51 23.19
C LEU A 139 8.30 5.38 21.86
N SER A 140 7.10 5.97 21.79
CA SER A 140 6.34 6.05 20.54
C SER A 140 7.07 6.87 19.47
N GLU A 141 7.66 8.01 19.83
CA GLU A 141 8.48 8.82 18.91
C GLU A 141 9.75 8.07 18.47
N VAL A 142 10.48 7.44 19.39
CA VAL A 142 11.64 6.58 19.06
C VAL A 142 11.25 5.50 18.05
N PHE A 143 10.09 4.87 18.24
CA PHE A 143 9.59 3.85 17.34
C PHE A 143 9.28 4.42 15.95
N ILE A 144 8.61 5.57 15.86
CA ILE A 144 8.33 6.27 14.60
C ILE A 144 9.63 6.64 13.88
N HIS A 145 10.58 7.25 14.57
CA HIS A 145 11.86 7.65 14.00
C HIS A 145 12.72 6.44 13.57
N ALA A 146 12.70 5.34 14.32
CA ALA A 146 13.35 4.10 13.93
C ALA A 146 12.75 3.51 12.63
N ARG A 147 11.41 3.55 12.46
CA ARG A 147 10.74 3.19 11.20
C ARG A 147 11.18 4.06 10.04
N ILE A 148 11.26 5.38 10.23
CA ILE A 148 11.69 6.33 9.19
C ILE A 148 13.15 6.06 8.83
N ALA A 149 14.03 5.89 9.82
CA ALA A 149 15.45 5.59 9.60
C ALA A 149 15.63 4.28 8.82
N LEU A 150 14.89 3.22 9.20
CA LEU A 150 14.90 1.95 8.48
C LEU A 150 14.33 2.10 7.06
N GLY A 151 13.27 2.90 6.89
CA GLY A 151 12.73 3.27 5.58
C GLY A 151 13.76 3.94 4.67
N ASN A 152 14.58 4.83 5.23
CA ASN A 152 15.66 5.50 4.48
C ASN A 152 16.70 4.51 3.95
N VAL A 153 16.97 3.38 4.63
CA VAL A 153 17.89 2.34 4.13
C VAL A 153 17.44 1.81 2.76
N PHE A 154 16.12 1.63 2.56
CA PHE A 154 15.59 1.20 1.25
C PHE A 154 15.79 2.25 0.15
N LEU A 155 15.86 3.53 0.52
CA LEU A 155 16.00 4.63 -0.42
C LEU A 155 17.44 4.89 -0.84
N MET A 156 18.43 4.30 -0.15
CA MET A 156 19.87 4.53 -0.44
C MET A 156 20.29 3.94 -1.79
N ARG A 157 19.65 2.86 -2.22
CA ARG A 157 19.93 2.21 -3.50
C ARG A 157 18.67 1.62 -4.09
N LEU A 158 18.24 2.11 -5.25
CA LEU A 158 17.11 1.59 -6.00
C LEU A 158 17.60 0.75 -7.19
N THR A 159 17.33 -0.53 -7.19
CA THR A 159 17.72 -1.43 -8.27
C THR A 159 16.75 -1.30 -9.45
N ASN A 160 17.30 -1.09 -10.65
CA ASN A 160 16.54 -1.13 -11.90
C ASN A 160 17.03 -2.31 -12.74
N ARG A 161 16.13 -3.26 -13.04
CA ARG A 161 16.43 -4.46 -13.80
C ARG A 161 15.92 -4.44 -15.24
N SER A 162 15.48 -3.28 -15.74
CA SER A 162 14.98 -3.19 -17.11
C SER A 162 16.04 -3.55 -18.16
N ALA A 163 17.30 -3.16 -17.93
CA ALA A 163 18.40 -3.54 -18.81
C ALA A 163 18.67 -5.07 -18.79
N ASP A 164 18.50 -5.73 -17.63
CA ASP A 164 18.60 -7.20 -17.53
C ASP A 164 17.47 -7.85 -18.31
N ALA A 165 16.23 -7.34 -18.14
CA ALA A 165 15.06 -7.79 -18.90
C ALA A 165 15.21 -7.57 -20.42
N ASP A 166 15.82 -6.45 -20.86
CA ASP A 166 16.08 -6.18 -22.27
C ASP A 166 17.04 -7.20 -22.88
N ARG A 167 18.09 -7.56 -22.14
CA ARG A 167 19.06 -8.56 -22.58
C ARG A 167 18.45 -9.95 -22.70
N SER A 168 17.75 -10.37 -21.66
CA SER A 168 17.15 -11.71 -21.59
C SER A 168 15.93 -11.87 -22.50
N ALA A 169 15.13 -10.81 -22.69
CA ALA A 169 13.99 -10.82 -23.60
C ALA A 169 14.40 -11.06 -25.09
N ARG A 170 15.63 -10.72 -25.46
CA ARG A 170 16.14 -11.04 -26.80
C ARG A 170 16.27 -12.56 -27.01
N LEU A 171 16.74 -13.28 -26.01
CA LEU A 171 16.87 -14.74 -26.05
C LEU A 171 15.52 -15.44 -26.06
N VAL A 172 14.53 -14.88 -25.34
CA VAL A 172 13.14 -15.37 -25.37
C VAL A 172 12.51 -15.15 -26.74
N ARG A 173 12.63 -13.94 -27.28
CA ARG A 173 12.05 -13.60 -28.60
C ARG A 173 12.71 -14.35 -29.78
N SER A 174 14.00 -14.65 -29.68
CA SER A 174 14.72 -15.45 -30.68
C SER A 174 14.47 -16.96 -30.56
N GLY A 175 13.70 -17.43 -29.57
CA GLY A 175 13.41 -18.83 -29.33
C GLY A 175 14.55 -19.62 -28.68
N GLN A 176 15.65 -18.96 -28.25
CA GLN A 176 16.80 -19.62 -27.63
C GLN A 176 16.51 -20.09 -26.18
N TYR A 177 15.52 -19.47 -25.51
CA TYR A 177 15.10 -19.84 -24.17
C TYR A 177 13.58 -19.71 -24.03
N LEU A 178 12.87 -20.83 -24.04
CA LEU A 178 11.41 -20.91 -24.03
C LEU A 178 10.95 -22.03 -23.07
N PRO A 179 11.17 -21.93 -21.76
CA PRO A 179 10.63 -22.89 -20.79
C PRO A 179 9.11 -22.95 -20.84
N THR A 180 8.55 -24.09 -20.49
CA THR A 180 7.10 -24.27 -20.40
C THR A 180 6.52 -23.50 -19.21
N VAL A 181 5.37 -22.87 -19.36
CA VAL A 181 4.77 -21.99 -18.37
C VAL A 181 3.33 -22.39 -18.06
N ASP A 182 3.03 -22.63 -16.78
CA ASP A 182 1.67 -22.76 -16.29
C ASP A 182 1.19 -21.40 -15.69
N VAL A 183 0.11 -20.84 -16.24
CA VAL A 183 -0.49 -19.58 -15.77
C VAL A 183 -1.70 -19.92 -14.93
N PHE A 184 -1.63 -19.64 -13.64
CA PHE A 184 -2.69 -19.89 -12.66
C PHE A 184 -3.52 -18.63 -12.43
N VAL A 185 -4.83 -18.77 -12.60
CA VAL A 185 -5.83 -17.72 -12.32
C VAL A 185 -6.79 -18.26 -11.25
N PRO A 186 -6.46 -18.09 -9.94
CA PRO A 186 -7.33 -18.53 -8.87
C PRO A 186 -8.54 -17.64 -8.73
N THR A 187 -9.70 -18.25 -8.47
CA THR A 187 -10.97 -17.57 -8.24
C THR A 187 -11.74 -18.22 -7.10
N TYR A 188 -12.52 -17.42 -6.39
CA TYR A 188 -13.42 -17.86 -5.34
C TYR A 188 -14.87 -17.40 -5.61
N SER A 189 -15.15 -16.10 -5.51
CA SER A 189 -16.50 -15.53 -5.65
C SER A 189 -16.60 -14.51 -6.79
N GLU A 190 -15.52 -14.27 -7.51
CA GLU A 190 -15.47 -13.27 -8.58
C GLU A 190 -16.42 -13.65 -9.72
N PRO A 191 -17.07 -12.66 -10.35
CA PRO A 191 -18.04 -12.90 -11.42
C PRO A 191 -17.36 -13.34 -12.72
N PRO A 192 -18.06 -14.09 -13.60
CA PRO A 192 -17.53 -14.59 -14.87
C PRO A 192 -16.93 -13.49 -15.75
N GLU A 193 -17.53 -12.31 -15.79
CA GLU A 193 -17.08 -11.19 -16.61
C GLU A 193 -15.69 -10.67 -16.20
N MET A 194 -15.36 -10.76 -14.92
CA MET A 194 -14.04 -10.41 -14.41
C MET A 194 -13.00 -11.42 -14.87
N LEU A 195 -13.31 -12.72 -14.73
CA LEU A 195 -12.43 -13.81 -15.17
C LEU A 195 -12.25 -13.84 -16.68
N GLU A 196 -13.30 -13.53 -17.47
CA GLU A 196 -13.22 -13.42 -18.93
C GLU A 196 -12.13 -12.44 -19.34
N ARG A 197 -12.07 -11.25 -18.72
CA ARG A 197 -11.03 -10.25 -18.98
C ARG A 197 -9.63 -10.76 -18.66
N SER A 198 -9.46 -11.31 -17.46
CA SER A 198 -8.16 -11.81 -16.99
C SER A 198 -7.65 -12.95 -17.87
N ILE A 199 -8.51 -13.92 -18.21
CA ILE A 199 -8.14 -15.07 -19.06
C ILE A 199 -7.81 -14.61 -20.49
N ILE A 200 -8.61 -13.72 -21.08
CA ILE A 200 -8.32 -13.15 -22.42
C ILE A 200 -6.99 -12.42 -22.39
N GLY A 201 -6.71 -11.64 -21.33
CA GLY A 201 -5.40 -10.99 -21.17
C GLY A 201 -4.25 -11.99 -21.05
N CYS A 202 -4.42 -13.06 -20.29
CA CYS A 202 -3.41 -14.12 -20.20
C CYS A 202 -3.19 -14.80 -21.58
N GLN A 203 -4.26 -15.04 -22.35
CA GLN A 203 -4.17 -15.62 -23.69
C GLN A 203 -3.53 -14.68 -24.72
N ALA A 204 -3.57 -13.36 -24.46
CA ALA A 204 -2.96 -12.35 -25.32
C ALA A 204 -1.45 -12.21 -25.14
N MET A 205 -0.84 -12.86 -24.15
CA MET A 205 0.61 -12.80 -23.94
C MET A 205 1.36 -13.44 -25.12
N ASP A 206 2.37 -12.71 -25.64
CA ASP A 206 3.20 -13.16 -26.76
C ASP A 206 4.22 -14.22 -26.29
N TYR A 207 3.73 -15.44 -26.03
CA TYR A 207 4.55 -16.57 -25.58
C TYR A 207 3.97 -17.91 -26.06
N PRO A 208 4.77 -18.79 -26.71
CA PRO A 208 4.23 -19.98 -27.41
C PRO A 208 3.93 -21.17 -26.49
N PHE A 209 4.69 -21.35 -25.38
CA PHE A 209 4.62 -22.57 -24.54
C PHE A 209 3.99 -22.26 -23.18
N MET A 210 2.72 -21.84 -23.19
CA MET A 210 1.99 -21.59 -21.94
C MET A 210 0.65 -22.35 -21.91
N THR A 211 0.27 -22.75 -20.71
CA THR A 211 -1.05 -23.34 -20.41
C THR A 211 -1.74 -22.50 -19.36
N ILE A 212 -2.98 -22.08 -19.63
CA ILE A 212 -3.76 -21.26 -18.70
C ILE A 212 -4.72 -22.14 -17.92
N TRP A 213 -4.72 -22.00 -16.62
CA TRP A 213 -5.54 -22.75 -15.67
C TRP A 213 -6.44 -21.82 -14.89
N LEU A 214 -7.77 -21.99 -15.03
CA LEU A 214 -8.77 -21.36 -14.18
C LEU A 214 -8.97 -22.25 -12.95
N LEU A 215 -8.57 -21.76 -11.77
CA LEU A 215 -8.60 -22.51 -10.52
C LEU A 215 -9.81 -22.09 -9.68
N ASP A 216 -10.93 -22.81 -9.78
CA ASP A 216 -12.18 -22.42 -9.13
C ASP A 216 -12.38 -23.13 -7.78
N ASP A 217 -12.21 -22.41 -6.70
CA ASP A 217 -12.32 -22.92 -5.33
C ASP A 217 -13.78 -23.15 -4.89
N GLN A 218 -14.78 -22.72 -5.68
CA GLN A 218 -16.21 -22.93 -5.42
C GLN A 218 -16.91 -23.94 -6.33
N ARG A 219 -16.21 -24.54 -7.30
CA ARG A 219 -16.77 -25.58 -8.17
C ARG A 219 -17.99 -25.12 -8.99
N ARG A 220 -17.95 -23.86 -9.44
CA ARG A 220 -19.09 -23.21 -10.11
C ARG A 220 -19.25 -23.67 -11.56
N GLN A 221 -20.48 -24.04 -11.94
CA GLN A 221 -20.77 -24.43 -13.32
C GLN A 221 -20.46 -23.29 -14.31
N ALA A 222 -20.80 -22.06 -13.94
CA ALA A 222 -20.51 -20.88 -14.79
C ALA A 222 -19.01 -20.74 -15.10
N MET A 223 -18.10 -21.12 -14.20
CA MET A 223 -16.65 -21.09 -14.44
C MET A 223 -16.18 -22.22 -15.36
N ARG A 224 -16.80 -23.40 -15.25
CA ARG A 224 -16.52 -24.50 -16.19
C ARG A 224 -16.95 -24.13 -17.61
N ASP A 225 -18.12 -23.50 -17.75
CA ASP A 225 -18.64 -23.07 -19.04
C ASP A 225 -17.79 -21.92 -19.61
N LEU A 226 -17.34 -20.97 -18.78
CA LEU A 226 -16.41 -19.92 -19.17
C LEU A 226 -15.07 -20.50 -19.65
N ALA A 227 -14.48 -21.43 -18.91
CA ALA A 227 -13.23 -22.08 -19.29
C ALA A 227 -13.35 -22.80 -20.65
N ARG A 228 -14.48 -23.48 -20.88
CA ARG A 228 -14.79 -24.14 -22.14
C ARG A 228 -14.96 -23.14 -23.28
N LYS A 229 -15.70 -22.05 -23.05
CA LYS A 229 -15.91 -20.95 -24.01
C LYS A 229 -14.57 -20.30 -24.41
N LEU A 230 -13.66 -20.10 -23.45
CA LEU A 230 -12.39 -19.42 -23.70
C LEU A 230 -11.26 -20.37 -24.13
N GLY A 231 -11.43 -21.68 -23.97
CA GLY A 231 -10.42 -22.69 -24.33
C GLY A 231 -9.24 -22.74 -23.36
N CYS A 232 -9.47 -22.49 -22.04
CA CYS A 232 -8.49 -22.69 -20.99
C CYS A 232 -8.80 -23.93 -20.15
N ARG A 233 -7.82 -24.42 -19.38
CA ARG A 233 -8.02 -25.57 -18.49
C ARG A 233 -8.80 -25.11 -17.24
N TYR A 234 -9.79 -25.91 -16.85
CA TYR A 234 -10.53 -25.73 -15.62
C TYR A 234 -10.03 -26.72 -14.57
N LEU A 235 -9.83 -26.22 -13.35
CA LEU A 235 -9.47 -27.06 -12.21
C LEU A 235 -10.27 -26.65 -10.99
N ASP A 236 -10.90 -27.62 -10.34
CA ASP A 236 -11.52 -27.45 -9.02
C ASP A 236 -10.92 -28.48 -8.04
N ARG A 237 -11.29 -28.36 -6.77
CA ARG A 237 -10.83 -29.26 -5.71
C ARG A 237 -11.96 -29.59 -4.73
N PRO A 238 -11.89 -30.75 -4.02
CA PRO A 238 -13.01 -31.21 -3.18
C PRO A 238 -13.25 -30.33 -1.94
N ASP A 239 -12.24 -29.64 -1.45
CA ASP A 239 -12.31 -28.77 -0.28
C ASP A 239 -11.73 -27.37 -0.56
N ASN A 240 -11.93 -26.45 0.39
CA ASN A 240 -11.41 -25.08 0.30
C ASN A 240 -10.34 -24.81 1.36
N SER A 241 -9.67 -25.86 1.85
CA SER A 241 -8.64 -25.76 2.88
C SER A 241 -7.52 -24.83 2.45
N HIS A 242 -7.13 -23.93 3.35
CA HIS A 242 -6.05 -22.96 3.12
C HIS A 242 -6.31 -21.94 1.98
N ALA A 243 -7.57 -21.74 1.58
CA ALA A 243 -7.98 -20.73 0.60
C ALA A 243 -7.07 -20.72 -0.66
N LYS A 244 -6.58 -19.56 -1.08
CA LYS A 244 -5.75 -19.39 -2.29
C LYS A 244 -4.48 -20.25 -2.26
N ALA A 245 -3.76 -20.32 -1.14
CA ALA A 245 -2.55 -21.13 -1.03
C ALA A 245 -2.82 -22.62 -1.30
N GLY A 246 -3.91 -23.15 -0.71
CA GLY A 246 -4.35 -24.51 -0.96
C GLY A 246 -4.74 -24.77 -2.41
N ASN A 247 -5.42 -23.82 -3.05
CA ASN A 247 -5.81 -23.88 -4.45
C ASN A 247 -4.58 -23.89 -5.39
N LEU A 248 -3.61 -22.99 -5.15
CA LEU A 248 -2.36 -22.97 -5.90
C LEU A 248 -1.54 -24.27 -5.72
N ASN A 249 -1.45 -24.78 -4.48
CA ASN A 249 -0.78 -26.06 -4.21
C ASN A 249 -1.46 -27.25 -4.89
N HIS A 250 -2.79 -27.22 -5.00
CA HIS A 250 -3.50 -28.26 -5.76
C HIS A 250 -3.16 -28.21 -7.25
N ALA A 251 -3.17 -27.01 -7.83
CA ALA A 251 -2.78 -26.81 -9.22
C ALA A 251 -1.30 -27.17 -9.49
N LEU A 252 -0.40 -26.85 -8.57
CA LEU A 252 1.03 -27.16 -8.66
C LEU A 252 1.28 -28.68 -8.80
N ARG A 253 0.47 -29.51 -8.12
CA ARG A 253 0.58 -30.98 -8.21
C ARG A 253 0.04 -31.58 -9.51
N LEU A 254 -0.88 -30.89 -10.20
CA LEU A 254 -1.58 -31.41 -11.37
C LEU A 254 -1.11 -30.78 -12.70
N SER A 255 -0.21 -29.83 -12.62
CA SER A 255 0.39 -29.14 -13.77
C SER A 255 1.88 -29.49 -13.87
N ALA A 256 2.53 -29.17 -15.01
CA ALA A 256 3.89 -29.64 -15.29
C ALA A 256 4.82 -28.61 -15.93
N GLY A 257 4.39 -27.32 -16.04
CA GLY A 257 5.24 -26.26 -16.59
C GLY A 257 6.48 -26.03 -15.72
N GLU A 258 7.61 -25.76 -16.34
CA GLU A 258 8.89 -25.46 -15.65
C GLU A 258 8.79 -24.20 -14.81
N LEU A 259 8.00 -23.24 -15.28
CA LEU A 259 7.69 -22.00 -14.59
C LEU A 259 6.19 -21.93 -14.27
N VAL A 260 5.88 -21.29 -13.16
CA VAL A 260 4.51 -21.01 -12.71
C VAL A 260 4.31 -19.52 -12.61
N VAL A 261 3.21 -19.04 -13.14
CA VAL A 261 2.77 -17.62 -13.08
C VAL A 261 1.45 -17.55 -12.35
N CYS A 262 1.26 -16.53 -11.53
CA CYS A 262 -0.02 -16.29 -10.87
C CYS A 262 -0.53 -14.89 -11.16
N PHE A 263 -1.77 -14.82 -11.64
CA PHE A 263 -2.56 -13.59 -11.72
C PHE A 263 -3.84 -13.76 -10.91
N ASP A 264 -4.14 -12.82 -10.03
CA ASP A 264 -5.45 -12.76 -9.39
C ASP A 264 -6.56 -12.57 -10.43
N ALA A 265 -7.78 -12.96 -10.09
CA ALA A 265 -8.94 -12.97 -10.98
C ALA A 265 -9.24 -11.62 -11.66
N ASP A 266 -8.78 -10.53 -11.09
CA ASP A 266 -8.98 -9.15 -11.57
C ASP A 266 -7.75 -8.55 -12.26
N PHE A 267 -6.61 -9.27 -12.34
CA PHE A 267 -5.39 -8.78 -12.97
C PHE A 267 -5.28 -9.23 -14.45
N ILE A 268 -4.89 -8.28 -15.29
CA ILE A 268 -4.74 -8.46 -16.74
C ILE A 268 -3.30 -8.14 -17.12
N PRO A 269 -2.52 -9.11 -17.62
CA PRO A 269 -1.15 -8.87 -18.08
C PRO A 269 -1.10 -8.13 -19.41
N THR A 270 0.02 -7.45 -19.67
CA THR A 270 0.36 -6.95 -21.00
C THR A 270 0.95 -8.07 -21.86
N ARG A 271 0.86 -7.92 -23.20
CA ARG A 271 1.32 -8.94 -24.14
C ARG A 271 2.77 -9.36 -23.95
N ASN A 272 3.63 -8.44 -23.53
CA ASN A 272 5.06 -8.69 -23.33
C ASN A 272 5.43 -9.19 -21.93
N PHE A 273 4.48 -9.51 -21.04
CA PHE A 273 4.76 -9.91 -19.65
C PHE A 273 5.77 -11.06 -19.57
N LEU A 274 5.50 -12.19 -20.22
CA LEU A 274 6.38 -13.37 -20.21
C LEU A 274 7.70 -13.10 -20.94
N GLN A 275 7.70 -12.35 -22.03
CA GLN A 275 8.94 -11.97 -22.72
C GLN A 275 9.89 -11.17 -21.82
N ARG A 276 9.34 -10.37 -20.88
CA ARG A 276 10.11 -9.53 -19.96
C ARG A 276 10.60 -10.28 -18.73
N THR A 277 9.90 -11.32 -18.31
CA THR A 277 10.12 -11.99 -17.02
C THR A 277 10.82 -13.33 -17.11
N VAL A 278 10.49 -14.15 -18.11
CA VAL A 278 10.97 -15.55 -18.23
C VAL A 278 12.49 -15.62 -18.35
N GLY A 279 13.13 -14.69 -19.05
CA GLY A 279 14.57 -14.73 -19.29
C GLY A 279 15.45 -14.60 -18.03
N PHE A 280 14.91 -14.13 -16.90
CA PHE A 280 15.64 -14.10 -15.62
C PHE A 280 15.96 -15.49 -15.08
N PHE A 281 15.20 -16.52 -15.48
CA PHE A 281 15.38 -17.90 -15.06
C PHE A 281 16.49 -18.64 -15.77
N LEU A 282 17.22 -17.98 -16.69
CA LEU A 282 18.53 -18.44 -17.15
C LEU A 282 19.56 -18.54 -16.01
N ASP A 283 19.44 -17.69 -14.99
CA ASP A 283 20.16 -17.84 -13.73
C ASP A 283 19.44 -18.92 -12.89
N PRO A 284 20.08 -20.09 -12.62
CA PRO A 284 19.45 -21.16 -11.86
C PRO A 284 19.16 -20.81 -10.40
N GLU A 285 19.84 -19.79 -9.85
CA GLU A 285 19.61 -19.32 -8.49
C GLU A 285 18.36 -18.43 -8.38
N VAL A 286 17.78 -17.98 -9.52
CA VAL A 286 16.55 -17.18 -9.52
C VAL A 286 15.35 -18.10 -9.36
N ALA A 287 14.67 -17.98 -8.22
CA ALA A 287 13.45 -18.73 -7.94
C ALA A 287 12.18 -17.94 -8.28
N MET A 288 12.20 -16.62 -8.23
CA MET A 288 11.01 -15.80 -8.47
C MET A 288 11.35 -14.45 -9.09
N VAL A 289 10.51 -14.01 -10.01
CA VAL A 289 10.46 -12.63 -10.54
C VAL A 289 9.12 -12.02 -10.18
N GLN A 290 9.14 -10.91 -9.49
CA GLN A 290 7.95 -10.15 -9.10
C GLN A 290 7.89 -8.85 -9.89
N THR A 291 6.70 -8.47 -10.39
CA THR A 291 6.45 -7.18 -11.03
C THR A 291 5.46 -6.33 -10.22
N PRO A 292 5.44 -5.00 -10.37
CA PRO A 292 4.50 -4.13 -9.66
C PRO A 292 3.04 -4.49 -9.98
N GLN A 293 2.17 -4.29 -9.00
CA GLN A 293 0.74 -4.14 -9.27
C GLN A 293 0.47 -2.71 -9.74
N ASN A 294 -0.35 -2.57 -10.77
CA ASN A 294 -0.94 -1.31 -11.19
C ASN A 294 -2.45 -1.46 -11.17
N PHE A 295 -3.16 -0.36 -11.06
CA PHE A 295 -4.61 -0.37 -10.97
C PHE A 295 -5.21 0.50 -12.07
N PHE A 296 -6.28 0.04 -12.70
CA PHE A 296 -7.00 0.80 -13.71
C PHE A 296 -8.18 1.59 -13.15
N ASN A 297 -8.44 1.47 -11.85
CA ASN A 297 -9.34 2.34 -11.09
C ASN A 297 -8.58 2.99 -9.93
N GLU A 298 -8.97 4.21 -9.57
CA GLU A 298 -8.44 4.88 -8.38
C GLU A 298 -8.98 4.22 -7.10
N ASP A 299 -8.18 4.23 -6.03
CA ASP A 299 -8.61 3.70 -4.74
C ASP A 299 -9.72 4.54 -4.09
N ALA A 300 -10.38 3.97 -3.08
CA ALA A 300 -11.47 4.62 -2.38
C ALA A 300 -11.06 5.95 -1.72
N VAL A 301 -9.83 6.07 -1.21
CA VAL A 301 -9.34 7.29 -0.53
C VAL A 301 -9.19 8.43 -1.53
N THR A 302 -8.49 8.18 -2.62
CA THR A 302 -8.25 9.16 -3.69
C THR A 302 -9.58 9.66 -4.27
N ARG A 303 -10.49 8.73 -4.54
CA ARG A 303 -11.80 9.05 -5.10
C ARG A 303 -12.69 9.80 -4.12
N ASN A 304 -12.81 9.33 -2.87
CA ASN A 304 -13.69 9.94 -1.87
C ASN A 304 -13.26 11.36 -1.50
N LEU A 305 -12.00 11.72 -1.73
CA LEU A 305 -11.50 13.10 -1.60
C LEU A 305 -11.59 13.91 -2.91
N GLY A 306 -11.99 13.29 -4.03
CA GLY A 306 -12.02 13.97 -5.34
C GLY A 306 -10.62 14.32 -5.86
N LEU A 307 -9.62 13.51 -5.51
CA LEU A 307 -8.20 13.71 -5.86
C LEU A 307 -7.75 12.77 -6.99
N GLU A 308 -8.69 12.26 -7.77
CA GLU A 308 -8.42 11.45 -8.95
C GLU A 308 -7.47 12.20 -9.91
N GLY A 309 -6.46 11.50 -10.39
CA GLY A 309 -5.44 12.09 -11.26
C GLY A 309 -4.46 13.06 -10.55
N VAL A 310 -4.63 13.36 -9.28
CA VAL A 310 -3.75 14.25 -8.48
C VAL A 310 -2.95 13.48 -7.45
N LEU A 311 -3.60 12.59 -6.71
CA LEU A 311 -2.96 11.76 -5.70
C LEU A 311 -2.54 10.41 -6.29
N GLU A 312 -1.37 9.92 -5.89
CA GLU A 312 -0.92 8.58 -6.24
C GLU A 312 -1.60 7.53 -5.37
N ASP A 313 -1.84 6.34 -5.93
CA ASP A 313 -2.31 5.17 -5.17
C ASP A 313 -1.39 4.91 -3.97
N GLU A 314 -1.98 4.56 -2.83
CA GLU A 314 -1.23 4.35 -1.58
C GLU A 314 -0.14 3.29 -1.73
N GLN A 315 -0.38 2.23 -2.50
CA GLN A 315 0.55 1.11 -2.68
C GLN A 315 1.70 1.43 -3.64
N ARG A 316 1.60 2.54 -4.41
CA ARG A 316 2.62 2.88 -5.41
C ARG A 316 4.00 3.03 -4.81
N PHE A 317 4.11 3.60 -3.62
CA PHE A 317 5.37 3.71 -2.88
C PHE A 317 5.99 2.33 -2.61
N PHE A 318 5.17 1.39 -2.15
CA PHE A 318 5.62 0.02 -1.92
C PHE A 318 6.14 -0.64 -3.19
N PHE A 319 5.36 -0.59 -4.28
CA PHE A 319 5.73 -1.27 -5.52
C PHE A 319 6.85 -0.57 -6.28
N ARG A 320 6.87 0.78 -6.33
CA ARG A 320 7.78 1.52 -7.19
C ARG A 320 9.07 1.99 -6.51
N THR A 321 9.11 1.95 -5.17
CA THR A 321 10.25 2.45 -4.41
C THR A 321 10.77 1.42 -3.41
N LEU A 322 9.94 0.90 -2.50
CA LEU A 322 10.42 -0.03 -1.48
C LEU A 322 10.89 -1.37 -2.07
N GLN A 323 10.17 -1.95 -3.00
CA GLN A 323 10.57 -3.22 -3.63
C GLN A 323 11.88 -3.10 -4.44
N PRO A 324 12.09 -2.07 -5.29
CA PRO A 324 13.40 -1.81 -5.90
C PRO A 324 14.54 -1.64 -4.90
N GLY A 325 14.28 -1.00 -3.74
CA GLY A 325 15.27 -0.91 -2.65
C GLY A 325 15.58 -2.25 -2.00
N ARG A 326 14.57 -3.10 -1.80
CA ARG A 326 14.71 -4.46 -1.27
C ARG A 326 15.46 -5.41 -2.21
N ASP A 327 15.33 -5.22 -3.54
CA ASP A 327 15.98 -6.08 -4.53
C ASP A 327 17.51 -6.04 -4.43
N ALA A 328 18.09 -4.88 -4.08
CA ALA A 328 19.52 -4.73 -3.88
C ALA A 328 20.10 -5.69 -2.80
N MET A 329 19.26 -6.10 -1.84
CA MET A 329 19.65 -6.96 -0.70
C MET A 329 19.00 -8.35 -0.78
N ASN A 330 18.43 -8.72 -1.93
CA ASN A 330 17.66 -9.96 -2.11
C ASN A 330 16.58 -10.16 -1.03
N ALA A 331 15.85 -9.10 -0.68
CA ALA A 331 14.82 -9.12 0.35
C ALA A 331 13.44 -8.66 -0.17
N ILE A 332 13.21 -8.81 -1.49
CA ILE A 332 11.92 -8.48 -2.09
C ILE A 332 10.83 -9.39 -1.53
N VAL A 333 9.61 -8.91 -1.62
CA VAL A 333 8.41 -9.59 -1.12
C VAL A 333 7.52 -9.93 -2.31
N CYS A 334 7.08 -11.18 -2.41
CA CYS A 334 5.95 -11.54 -3.24
C CYS A 334 4.68 -10.92 -2.66
N HIS A 335 3.83 -10.36 -3.49
CA HIS A 335 2.60 -9.68 -3.08
C HIS A 335 1.35 -10.25 -3.75
N GLY A 336 1.34 -11.57 -3.92
CA GLY A 336 0.17 -12.38 -4.22
C GLY A 336 -0.11 -12.58 -5.71
N THR A 337 0.18 -11.61 -6.57
CA THR A 337 -0.13 -11.65 -8.00
C THR A 337 1.01 -11.10 -8.85
N CYS A 338 0.96 -11.30 -10.17
CA CYS A 338 1.94 -10.75 -11.13
C CYS A 338 3.38 -11.23 -10.86
N TRP A 339 3.53 -12.47 -10.46
CA TRP A 339 4.82 -13.11 -10.26
C TRP A 339 5.01 -14.33 -11.16
N VAL A 340 6.27 -14.61 -11.48
CA VAL A 340 6.72 -15.84 -12.14
C VAL A 340 7.66 -16.55 -11.18
N ALA A 341 7.50 -17.84 -11.00
CA ALA A 341 8.37 -18.64 -10.11
C ALA A 341 8.83 -19.94 -10.79
N ARG A 342 10.03 -20.38 -10.43
CA ARG A 342 10.56 -21.69 -10.80
C ARG A 342 9.81 -22.77 -10.01
N ARG A 343 9.20 -23.72 -10.71
CA ARG A 343 8.44 -24.82 -10.09
C ARG A 343 9.29 -25.61 -9.11
N SER A 344 10.48 -26.02 -9.50
CA SER A 344 11.37 -26.84 -8.65
C SER A 344 11.73 -26.13 -7.33
N ALA A 345 11.89 -24.80 -7.34
CA ALA A 345 12.14 -24.03 -6.13
C ALA A 345 10.89 -23.95 -5.22
N LEU A 346 9.69 -23.85 -5.80
CA LEU A 346 8.45 -23.92 -5.01
C LEU A 346 8.27 -25.31 -4.39
N GLU A 347 8.56 -26.38 -5.16
CA GLU A 347 8.45 -27.75 -4.67
C GLU A 347 9.48 -28.05 -3.56
N GLU A 348 10.71 -27.53 -3.69
CA GLU A 348 11.77 -27.68 -2.68
C GLU A 348 11.38 -27.09 -1.33
N ILE A 349 10.69 -25.94 -1.31
CA ILE A 349 10.21 -25.32 -0.05
C ILE A 349 8.88 -25.93 0.45
N GLY A 350 8.37 -27.00 -0.20
CA GLY A 350 7.12 -27.68 0.14
C GLY A 350 5.86 -27.05 -0.41
N GLY A 351 5.95 -26.25 -1.47
CA GLY A 351 4.85 -25.50 -2.09
C GLY A 351 4.63 -24.13 -1.44
N ILE A 352 3.47 -23.53 -1.76
CA ILE A 352 3.04 -22.26 -1.17
C ILE A 352 2.71 -22.47 0.32
N PRO A 353 3.31 -21.71 1.27
CA PRO A 353 3.04 -21.85 2.70
C PRO A 353 1.57 -21.57 3.05
N THR A 354 1.04 -22.35 4.00
CA THR A 354 -0.38 -22.28 4.41
C THR A 354 -0.57 -21.83 5.86
N GLU A 355 0.52 -21.45 6.53
CA GLU A 355 0.51 -21.15 7.97
C GLU A 355 0.01 -19.74 8.30
N THR A 356 0.08 -18.79 7.33
CA THR A 356 -0.31 -17.40 7.51
C THR A 356 -1.30 -16.98 6.42
N ILE A 357 -2.07 -15.93 6.69
CA ILE A 357 -3.02 -15.35 5.72
C ILE A 357 -2.28 -14.68 4.54
N THR A 358 -1.02 -14.26 4.74
CA THR A 358 -0.13 -13.72 3.70
C THR A 358 0.83 -14.81 3.23
N GLU A 359 0.30 -15.77 2.49
CA GLU A 359 1.05 -16.90 1.93
C GLU A 359 2.16 -16.45 0.98
N ASP A 360 1.94 -15.35 0.29
CA ASP A 360 2.85 -14.73 -0.66
C ASP A 360 4.12 -14.20 0.02
N TRP A 361 3.97 -13.43 1.09
CA TRP A 361 5.10 -12.96 1.88
C TRP A 361 5.88 -14.12 2.52
N ALA A 362 5.16 -15.11 3.05
CA ALA A 362 5.75 -16.33 3.60
C ALA A 362 6.53 -17.12 2.55
N THR A 363 6.04 -17.19 1.31
CA THR A 363 6.75 -17.81 0.16
C THR A 363 8.09 -17.14 -0.09
N SER A 364 8.13 -15.80 -0.08
CA SER A 364 9.36 -15.03 -0.27
C SER A 364 10.41 -15.36 0.79
N ILE A 365 9.99 -15.41 2.06
CA ILE A 365 10.87 -15.76 3.19
C ILE A 365 11.43 -17.15 3.02
N LYS A 366 10.61 -18.15 2.69
CA LYS A 366 11.07 -19.55 2.52
C LYS A 366 12.02 -19.71 1.35
N LEU A 367 11.75 -19.10 0.19
CA LEU A 367 12.65 -19.15 -0.96
C LEU A 367 14.00 -18.49 -0.67
N GLN A 368 14.01 -17.33 -0.01
CA GLN A 368 15.24 -16.65 0.36
C GLN A 368 16.01 -17.42 1.45
N ALA A 369 15.32 -18.02 2.39
CA ALA A 369 15.90 -18.88 3.42
C ALA A 369 16.52 -20.16 2.85
N ALA A 370 15.99 -20.67 1.73
CA ALA A 370 16.59 -21.78 0.95
C ALA A 370 17.79 -21.33 0.08
N GLY A 371 18.16 -20.05 0.11
CA GLY A 371 19.32 -19.50 -0.61
C GLY A 371 19.00 -18.94 -2.00
N TYR A 372 17.77 -19.00 -2.45
CA TYR A 372 17.38 -18.50 -3.76
C TYR A 372 17.40 -16.98 -3.86
N LYS A 373 17.59 -16.50 -5.10
CA LYS A 373 17.45 -15.09 -5.46
C LYS A 373 16.03 -14.81 -5.94
N LEU A 374 15.43 -13.75 -5.41
CA LEU A 374 14.21 -13.17 -5.92
C LEU A 374 14.55 -11.86 -6.64
N ARG A 375 13.90 -11.57 -7.76
CA ARG A 375 14.17 -10.38 -8.59
C ARG A 375 12.92 -9.52 -8.72
N TYR A 376 13.12 -8.21 -8.66
CA TYR A 376 12.04 -7.26 -8.86
C TYR A 376 12.20 -6.52 -10.19
N LEU A 377 11.29 -6.76 -11.12
CA LEU A 377 11.24 -6.03 -12.38
C LEU A 377 10.24 -4.88 -12.27
N ASN A 378 10.74 -3.66 -12.06
CA ASN A 378 9.91 -2.46 -11.85
C ASN A 378 9.31 -1.92 -13.16
N GLU A 379 8.58 -2.74 -13.89
CA GLU A 379 7.88 -2.40 -15.12
C GLU A 379 6.36 -2.59 -14.95
N ALA A 380 5.57 -1.76 -15.61
CA ALA A 380 4.12 -1.82 -15.58
C ALA A 380 3.58 -2.88 -16.57
N LEU A 381 3.69 -4.15 -16.19
CA LEU A 381 3.38 -5.30 -17.05
C LEU A 381 2.01 -5.92 -16.80
N SER A 382 1.23 -5.39 -15.89
CA SER A 382 -0.14 -5.83 -15.59
C SER A 382 -0.92 -4.74 -14.88
N ALA A 383 -2.25 -4.83 -14.90
CA ALA A 383 -3.11 -3.99 -14.08
C ALA A 383 -4.34 -4.76 -13.58
N GLY A 384 -4.84 -4.38 -12.42
CA GLY A 384 -5.99 -4.97 -11.76
C GLY A 384 -6.91 -3.93 -11.14
N LEU A 385 -7.76 -4.37 -10.22
CA LEU A 385 -8.71 -3.52 -9.50
C LEU A 385 -8.19 -3.19 -8.09
N SER A 386 -8.21 -1.90 -7.75
CA SER A 386 -8.10 -1.43 -6.38
C SER A 386 -9.45 -1.54 -5.66
N ALA A 387 -9.45 -1.46 -4.33
CA ALA A 387 -10.67 -1.50 -3.53
C ALA A 387 -11.59 -0.31 -3.83
N ASP A 388 -12.86 -0.59 -4.14
CA ASP A 388 -13.83 0.42 -4.58
C ASP A 388 -14.51 1.16 -3.41
N THR A 389 -14.52 0.58 -2.20
CA THR A 389 -15.13 1.20 -1.02
C THR A 389 -14.12 1.38 0.10
N CYS A 390 -14.34 2.41 0.93
CA CYS A 390 -13.53 2.66 2.11
C CYS A 390 -13.50 1.45 3.08
N GLY A 391 -14.64 0.76 3.21
CA GLY A 391 -14.74 -0.45 4.05
C GLY A 391 -13.87 -1.59 3.56
N GLU A 392 -13.87 -1.86 2.25
CA GLU A 392 -13.03 -2.89 1.63
C GLU A 392 -11.56 -2.53 1.70
N PHE A 393 -11.22 -1.25 1.49
CA PHE A 393 -9.86 -0.76 1.62
C PHE A 393 -9.30 -1.04 3.04
N VAL A 394 -10.03 -0.65 4.07
CA VAL A 394 -9.64 -0.88 5.48
C VAL A 394 -9.59 -2.38 5.80
N GLN A 395 -10.56 -3.18 5.33
CA GLN A 395 -10.58 -4.63 5.53
C GLN A 395 -9.35 -5.29 4.89
N GLN A 396 -8.99 -4.91 3.67
CA GLN A 396 -7.82 -5.42 2.97
C GLN A 396 -6.53 -5.11 3.74
N ARG A 397 -6.35 -3.86 4.20
CA ARG A 397 -5.17 -3.46 4.99
C ARG A 397 -5.10 -4.18 6.34
N SER A 398 -6.24 -4.32 7.03
CA SER A 398 -6.31 -5.06 8.29
C SER A 398 -5.94 -6.53 8.13
N ARG A 399 -6.35 -7.16 7.03
CA ARG A 399 -5.97 -8.53 6.67
C ARG A 399 -4.47 -8.66 6.43
N TRP A 400 -3.87 -7.71 5.70
CA TRP A 400 -2.41 -7.70 5.47
C TRP A 400 -1.63 -7.51 6.77
N ALA A 401 -2.09 -6.61 7.65
CA ALA A 401 -1.50 -6.43 8.97
C ALA A 401 -1.54 -7.73 9.77
N GLN A 402 -2.70 -8.36 9.86
CA GLN A 402 -2.87 -9.63 10.57
C GLN A 402 -1.94 -10.72 10.01
N GLY A 403 -1.92 -10.92 8.69
CA GLY A 403 -1.10 -11.96 8.06
C GLY A 403 0.39 -11.73 8.24
N THR A 404 0.85 -10.48 8.11
CA THR A 404 2.26 -10.14 8.34
C THR A 404 2.67 -10.35 9.80
N LEU A 405 1.82 -9.99 10.76
CA LEU A 405 2.08 -10.22 12.18
C LEU A 405 2.02 -11.71 12.57
N GLN A 406 1.18 -12.51 11.90
CA GLN A 406 1.12 -13.96 12.13
C GLN A 406 2.46 -14.66 11.87
N ALA A 407 3.29 -14.13 10.98
CA ALA A 407 4.60 -14.70 10.71
C ALA A 407 5.52 -14.73 11.95
N LEU A 408 5.33 -13.83 12.93
CA LEU A 408 6.06 -13.90 14.21
C LEU A 408 5.79 -15.19 14.99
N PHE A 409 4.64 -15.82 14.73
CA PHE A 409 4.16 -17.02 15.42
C PHE A 409 4.19 -18.28 14.55
N ALA A 410 4.64 -18.14 13.30
CA ALA A 410 4.73 -19.20 12.29
C ALA A 410 6.19 -19.66 12.07
N SER A 411 6.38 -20.73 11.28
CA SER A 411 7.72 -21.21 10.87
C SER A 411 8.47 -20.19 10.01
N THR A 412 7.76 -19.24 9.42
CA THR A 412 8.27 -18.14 8.59
C THR A 412 8.66 -16.89 9.38
N ASN A 413 8.86 -17.02 10.72
CA ASN A 413 9.32 -15.90 11.54
C ASN A 413 10.68 -15.38 11.02
N PRO A 414 10.74 -14.13 10.50
CA PRO A 414 11.95 -13.62 9.85
C PRO A 414 13.16 -13.49 10.80
N LEU A 415 12.90 -13.39 12.11
CA LEU A 415 13.96 -13.32 13.10
C LEU A 415 14.55 -14.68 13.47
N ARG A 416 13.81 -15.79 13.21
CA ARG A 416 14.16 -17.15 13.67
C ARG A 416 14.41 -18.13 12.53
N VAL A 417 13.79 -17.95 11.36
CA VAL A 417 13.95 -18.89 10.23
C VAL A 417 15.42 -18.99 9.84
N PRO A 418 16.00 -20.20 9.75
CA PRO A 418 17.39 -20.37 9.34
C PRO A 418 17.57 -20.00 7.86
N GLY A 419 18.80 -19.64 7.45
CA GLY A 419 19.17 -19.35 6.07
C GLY A 419 19.08 -17.89 5.64
N LEU A 420 18.29 -17.05 6.30
CA LEU A 420 18.26 -15.61 5.98
C LEU A 420 19.50 -14.89 6.48
N THR A 421 20.02 -13.97 5.68
CA THR A 421 21.05 -13.00 6.10
C THR A 421 20.48 -12.00 7.13
N TRP A 422 21.35 -11.30 7.86
CA TRP A 422 20.89 -10.30 8.84
C TRP A 422 20.15 -9.14 8.17
N GLN A 423 20.57 -8.73 6.96
CA GLN A 423 19.88 -7.71 6.18
C GLN A 423 18.45 -8.16 5.81
N GLN A 424 18.32 -9.39 5.29
CA GLN A 424 17.00 -9.95 4.97
C GLN A 424 16.10 -10.01 6.19
N ARG A 425 16.62 -10.45 7.35
CA ARG A 425 15.87 -10.46 8.62
C ARG A 425 15.36 -9.09 8.98
N LEU A 426 16.25 -8.08 8.98
CA LEU A 426 15.89 -6.70 9.28
C LEU A 426 14.83 -6.17 8.32
N LEU A 427 15.00 -6.42 7.02
CA LEU A 427 14.11 -5.93 5.98
C LEU A 427 12.74 -6.60 6.01
N HIS A 428 12.65 -7.89 6.32
CA HIS A 428 11.36 -8.55 6.54
C HIS A 428 10.72 -8.09 7.86
N PHE A 429 11.51 -7.92 8.92
CA PHE A 429 11.01 -7.41 10.19
C PHE A 429 10.47 -5.98 10.08
N SER A 430 10.99 -5.16 9.17
CA SER A 430 10.48 -3.81 8.93
C SER A 430 9.00 -3.78 8.51
N ALA A 431 8.50 -4.81 7.83
CA ALA A 431 7.09 -4.92 7.49
C ALA A 431 6.21 -5.13 8.74
N ILE A 432 6.72 -5.87 9.72
CA ILE A 432 6.06 -6.05 11.02
C ILE A 432 6.03 -4.73 11.79
N LEU A 433 7.16 -4.01 11.83
CA LEU A 433 7.25 -2.68 12.45
C LEU A 433 6.32 -1.66 11.77
N TYR A 434 6.15 -1.76 10.46
CA TYR A 434 5.21 -0.88 9.74
C TYR A 434 3.79 -0.98 10.31
N TYR A 435 3.25 -2.19 10.44
CA TYR A 435 1.91 -2.38 11.00
C TYR A 435 1.84 -2.08 12.50
N ALA A 436 2.84 -2.47 13.28
CA ALA A 436 2.90 -2.12 14.71
C ALA A 436 2.93 -0.61 14.95
N GLY A 437 3.44 0.17 13.99
CA GLY A 437 3.47 1.63 14.04
C GLY A 437 2.10 2.29 14.13
N SER A 438 1.03 1.60 13.76
CA SER A 438 -0.34 2.11 13.91
C SER A 438 -0.68 2.45 15.37
N LEU A 439 -0.12 1.72 16.33
CA LEU A 439 -0.29 2.01 17.76
C LEU A 439 0.30 3.37 18.12
N SER A 440 1.50 3.69 17.61
CA SER A 440 2.13 4.99 17.81
C SER A 440 1.36 6.12 17.13
N SER A 441 0.85 5.88 15.91
CA SER A 441 0.02 6.86 15.20
C SER A 441 -1.30 7.12 15.95
N LEU A 442 -1.96 6.07 16.46
CA LEU A 442 -3.16 6.22 17.27
C LEU A 442 -2.87 6.97 18.57
N PHE A 443 -1.75 6.66 19.23
CA PHE A 443 -1.34 7.34 20.45
C PHE A 443 -1.06 8.83 20.17
N SER A 444 -0.43 9.18 19.07
CA SER A 444 -0.22 10.58 18.66
C SER A 444 -1.52 11.35 18.45
N LEU A 445 -2.57 10.67 17.93
CA LEU A 445 -3.91 11.27 17.83
C LEU A 445 -4.57 11.48 19.18
N VAL A 446 -4.30 10.65 20.18
CA VAL A 446 -4.90 10.74 21.53
C VAL A 446 -4.10 11.65 22.46
N ALA A 447 -2.79 11.76 22.29
CA ALA A 447 -1.88 12.44 23.19
C ALA A 447 -2.31 13.87 23.60
N PRO A 448 -2.76 14.77 22.69
CA PRO A 448 -3.22 16.09 23.08
C PRO A 448 -4.41 16.05 24.06
N LEU A 449 -5.29 15.04 23.95
CA LEU A 449 -6.47 14.92 24.81
C LEU A 449 -6.10 14.65 26.28
N LEU A 450 -4.94 14.00 26.53
CA LEU A 450 -4.46 13.71 27.88
C LEU A 450 -4.14 15.00 28.64
N TYR A 451 -3.53 15.99 27.99
CA TYR A 451 -3.33 17.30 28.58
C TYR A 451 -4.65 18.07 28.67
N LEU A 452 -5.43 18.11 27.59
CA LEU A 452 -6.65 18.95 27.53
C LEU A 452 -7.67 18.58 28.63
N PHE A 453 -7.85 17.26 28.92
CA PHE A 453 -8.84 16.79 29.88
C PHE A 453 -8.26 16.39 31.26
N LEU A 454 -7.06 15.80 31.28
CA LEU A 454 -6.50 15.18 32.47
C LEU A 454 -5.31 15.96 33.03
N ASP A 455 -4.91 17.04 32.39
CA ASP A 455 -3.77 17.89 32.80
C ASP A 455 -2.44 17.14 32.83
N LEU A 456 -2.31 16.08 32.06
CA LEU A 456 -1.09 15.29 31.99
C LEU A 456 -0.07 15.95 31.07
N ARG A 457 1.08 16.30 31.63
CA ARG A 457 2.18 16.91 30.90
C ARG A 457 3.02 15.83 30.24
N ILE A 458 2.79 15.64 28.93
CA ILE A 458 3.47 14.59 28.14
C ILE A 458 4.90 14.98 27.80
N LEU A 459 5.15 16.28 27.68
CA LEU A 459 6.48 16.83 27.39
C LEU A 459 6.62 18.25 27.95
N HIS A 460 7.85 18.60 28.34
CA HIS A 460 8.27 19.94 28.66
C HIS A 460 9.19 20.46 27.55
N ALA A 461 8.71 21.37 26.73
CA ALA A 461 9.51 22.04 25.71
C ALA A 461 8.92 23.41 25.42
N SER A 462 9.78 24.40 25.25
CA SER A 462 9.39 25.70 24.75
C SER A 462 9.22 25.67 23.21
N VAL A 463 8.47 26.62 22.68
CA VAL A 463 8.29 26.76 21.22
C VAL A 463 9.64 26.96 20.50
N PRO A 464 10.57 27.82 20.96
CA PRO A 464 11.90 27.96 20.35
C PRO A 464 12.70 26.66 20.29
N GLU A 465 12.67 25.84 21.33
CA GLU A 465 13.36 24.55 21.35
C GLU A 465 12.80 23.58 20.32
N MET A 466 11.48 23.50 20.19
CA MET A 466 10.84 22.66 19.18
C MET A 466 11.13 23.15 17.76
N LEU A 467 11.18 24.45 17.53
CA LEU A 467 11.57 25.03 16.26
C LEU A 467 13.03 24.72 15.90
N PHE A 468 13.94 24.71 16.88
CA PHE A 468 15.35 24.45 16.65
C PHE A 468 15.64 22.96 16.38
N PHE A 469 15.09 22.04 17.19
CA PHE A 469 15.45 20.62 17.14
C PHE A 469 14.55 19.80 16.22
N ARG A 470 13.24 20.07 16.16
CA ARG A 470 12.28 19.28 15.37
C ARG A 470 12.07 19.80 13.96
N LEU A 471 11.95 21.12 13.80
CA LEU A 471 11.55 21.72 12.53
C LEU A 471 12.53 21.46 11.37
N PRO A 472 13.87 21.46 11.57
CA PRO A 472 14.82 21.16 10.48
C PRO A 472 14.59 19.78 9.87
N PHE A 473 14.37 18.76 10.70
CA PHE A 473 14.06 17.41 10.23
C PHE A 473 12.71 17.38 9.47
N MET A 474 11.65 17.96 10.03
CA MET A 474 10.34 17.99 9.39
C MET A 474 10.39 18.67 8.02
N VAL A 475 10.96 19.86 7.96
CA VAL A 475 11.07 20.63 6.70
C VAL A 475 11.91 19.88 5.68
N GLY A 476 13.08 19.33 6.08
CA GLY A 476 13.90 18.51 5.21
C GLY A 476 13.17 17.28 4.68
N TYR A 477 12.44 16.60 5.54
CA TYR A 477 11.64 15.43 5.18
C TYR A 477 10.54 15.80 4.18
N TYR A 478 9.76 16.87 4.43
CA TYR A 478 8.72 17.31 3.51
C TYR A 478 9.27 17.75 2.14
N LEU A 479 10.41 18.41 2.11
CA LEU A 479 11.02 18.88 0.84
C LEU A 479 11.65 17.74 0.03
N LEU A 480 12.34 16.79 0.69
CA LEU A 480 13.18 15.82 -0.01
C LEU A 480 12.55 14.43 -0.13
N PHE A 481 11.55 14.06 0.70
CA PHE A 481 11.00 12.71 0.68
C PHE A 481 10.37 12.34 -0.67
N SER A 482 9.55 13.21 -1.23
CA SER A 482 8.92 12.99 -2.55
C SER A 482 9.98 12.88 -3.66
N TRP A 483 11.04 13.69 -3.60
CA TRP A 483 12.15 13.63 -4.54
C TRP A 483 12.96 12.33 -4.37
N LEU A 484 13.30 11.91 -3.15
CA LEU A 484 13.99 10.66 -2.86
C LEU A 484 13.20 9.44 -3.33
N THR A 485 11.87 9.48 -3.23
CA THR A 485 10.97 8.42 -3.64
C THR A 485 10.57 8.48 -5.12
N LEU A 486 11.22 9.33 -5.91
CA LEU A 486 10.92 9.53 -7.33
C LEU A 486 9.45 9.94 -7.57
N LYS A 487 8.89 10.76 -6.67
CA LYS A 487 7.51 11.25 -6.69
C LYS A 487 6.44 10.15 -6.60
N THR A 488 6.79 8.99 -6.05
CA THR A 488 5.83 7.90 -5.82
C THR A 488 5.00 8.09 -4.54
N ARG A 489 5.47 8.96 -3.63
CA ARG A 489 4.80 9.22 -2.36
C ARG A 489 5.10 10.64 -1.87
N SER A 490 4.09 11.32 -1.36
CA SER A 490 4.20 12.57 -0.63
C SER A 490 4.37 12.31 0.87
N ALA A 491 5.20 13.09 1.56
CA ALA A 491 5.37 13.01 3.01
C ALA A 491 4.04 13.31 3.72
N LEU A 492 3.35 14.39 3.31
CA LEU A 492 2.05 14.80 3.88
C LEU A 492 0.99 13.71 3.77
N TRP A 493 0.88 13.09 2.59
CA TRP A 493 -0.07 12.00 2.37
C TRP A 493 0.32 10.72 3.12
N THR A 494 1.61 10.51 3.41
CA THR A 494 2.05 9.41 4.28
C THR A 494 1.49 9.56 5.69
N GLU A 495 1.60 10.74 6.29
CA GLU A 495 1.05 11.02 7.62
C GLU A 495 -0.48 10.88 7.65
N PHE A 496 -1.14 11.35 6.58
CA PHE A 496 -2.58 11.18 6.45
C PHE A 496 -3.00 9.69 6.41
N TYR A 497 -2.36 8.87 5.56
CA TYR A 497 -2.69 7.43 5.50
C TYR A 497 -2.38 6.71 6.80
N ASP A 498 -1.27 7.04 7.46
CA ASP A 498 -0.91 6.48 8.78
C ASP A 498 -1.97 6.83 9.83
N ALA A 499 -2.49 8.06 9.85
CA ALA A 499 -3.56 8.49 10.74
C ALA A 499 -4.91 7.83 10.39
N PHE A 500 -5.26 7.78 9.09
CA PHE A 500 -6.52 7.18 8.62
C PHE A 500 -6.59 5.67 8.95
N LEU A 501 -5.48 4.97 8.80
CA LEU A 501 -5.43 3.53 9.09
C LEU A 501 -5.24 3.23 10.58
N ALA A 502 -4.75 4.19 11.39
CA ALA A 502 -4.34 3.97 12.78
C ALA A 502 -5.38 3.26 13.65
N PRO A 503 -6.66 3.66 13.74
CA PRO A 503 -7.61 3.01 14.64
C PRO A 503 -7.84 1.53 14.29
N MET A 504 -8.04 1.24 13.00
CA MET A 504 -8.39 -0.12 12.54
C MET A 504 -7.17 -1.05 12.55
N MET A 505 -6.00 -0.52 12.16
CA MET A 505 -4.74 -1.28 12.21
C MET A 505 -4.33 -1.58 13.65
N SER A 506 -4.47 -0.62 14.58
CA SER A 506 -4.18 -0.84 15.99
C SER A 506 -5.04 -1.97 16.56
N LEU A 507 -6.33 -2.02 16.23
CA LEU A 507 -7.21 -3.13 16.59
C LEU A 507 -6.75 -4.47 16.00
N ALA A 508 -6.32 -4.46 14.73
CA ALA A 508 -5.79 -5.66 14.08
C ALA A 508 -4.50 -6.14 14.75
N VAL A 509 -3.59 -5.21 15.08
CA VAL A 509 -2.33 -5.49 15.80
C VAL A 509 -2.61 -6.10 17.16
N VAL A 510 -3.38 -5.44 18.01
CA VAL A 510 -3.72 -5.90 19.37
C VAL A 510 -4.40 -7.28 19.30
N HIS A 511 -5.38 -7.44 18.40
CA HIS A 511 -6.07 -8.71 18.25
C HIS A 511 -5.12 -9.84 17.80
N THR A 512 -4.19 -9.55 16.87
CA THR A 512 -3.24 -10.57 16.37
C THR A 512 -2.25 -10.99 17.44
N PHE A 513 -1.78 -10.06 18.27
CA PHE A 513 -0.93 -10.40 19.42
C PHE A 513 -1.68 -11.20 20.48
N TRP A 514 -2.99 -10.94 20.65
CA TRP A 514 -3.82 -11.68 21.61
C TRP A 514 -4.20 -13.07 21.12
N LYS A 515 -4.64 -13.18 19.85
CA LYS A 515 -5.03 -14.44 19.18
C LYS A 515 -4.52 -14.45 17.73
N PRO A 516 -3.27 -14.86 17.49
CA PRO A 516 -2.64 -14.79 16.17
C PRO A 516 -3.45 -15.45 15.06
N PHE A 517 -4.05 -16.59 15.33
CA PHE A 517 -4.81 -17.40 14.37
C PHE A 517 -6.32 -17.45 14.67
N GLY A 518 -6.84 -16.53 15.49
CA GLY A 518 -8.23 -16.54 15.96
C GLY A 518 -9.28 -16.04 14.97
N ARG A 519 -8.88 -15.36 13.89
CA ARG A 519 -9.77 -14.87 12.81
C ARG A 519 -9.45 -15.60 11.53
N GLY A 520 -10.48 -16.18 10.89
CA GLY A 520 -10.35 -16.79 9.58
C GLY A 520 -10.14 -15.76 8.46
N PHE A 521 -9.71 -16.26 7.31
CA PHE A 521 -9.58 -15.47 6.08
C PHE A 521 -10.95 -14.96 5.61
N ARG A 522 -11.06 -13.67 5.34
CA ARG A 522 -12.22 -13.07 4.66
C ARG A 522 -11.79 -12.51 3.31
N VAL A 523 -12.45 -12.98 2.26
CA VAL A 523 -12.23 -12.47 0.91
C VAL A 523 -12.71 -11.02 0.83
N THR A 524 -11.93 -10.15 0.18
CA THR A 524 -12.36 -8.79 -0.13
C THR A 524 -13.31 -8.84 -1.33
N ASP A 525 -14.51 -8.34 -1.17
CA ASP A 525 -15.49 -8.31 -2.25
C ASP A 525 -15.23 -7.10 -3.16
N LYS A 526 -14.61 -7.33 -4.30
CA LYS A 526 -14.33 -6.30 -5.31
C LYS A 526 -15.50 -6.01 -6.27
N THR A 527 -16.67 -6.57 -6.00
CA THR A 527 -17.86 -6.38 -6.83
C THR A 527 -18.80 -5.31 -6.30
N GLN A 528 -18.66 -4.92 -5.02
CA GLN A 528 -19.48 -3.89 -4.41
C GLN A 528 -19.14 -2.51 -4.98
N ARG A 529 -20.13 -1.87 -5.55
CA ARG A 529 -20.04 -0.50 -6.07
C ARG A 529 -21.03 0.40 -5.35
N PRO A 530 -20.58 1.54 -4.83
CA PRO A 530 -21.51 2.49 -4.23
C PRO A 530 -22.48 3.03 -5.29
N GLN A 531 -23.75 2.77 -5.13
CA GLN A 531 -24.82 3.30 -6.01
C GLN A 531 -25.25 4.71 -5.60
N ARG A 532 -25.01 5.06 -4.32
CA ARG A 532 -25.32 6.37 -3.72
C ARG A 532 -24.21 6.75 -2.76
N ILE A 533 -24.12 8.03 -2.42
CA ILE A 533 -23.22 8.47 -1.34
C ILE A 533 -23.65 7.79 -0.05
N LYS A 534 -22.71 7.06 0.59
CA LYS A 534 -22.99 6.30 1.81
C LYS A 534 -21.81 6.44 2.78
N MET A 535 -22.10 6.93 3.98
CA MET A 535 -21.11 6.93 5.05
C MET A 535 -20.89 5.52 5.57
N ASN A 536 -19.65 5.08 5.62
CA ASN A 536 -19.25 3.85 6.28
C ASN A 536 -19.12 4.12 7.79
N ARG A 537 -20.21 3.84 8.53
CA ARG A 537 -20.31 4.17 9.96
C ARG A 537 -19.22 3.51 10.82
N SER A 538 -18.82 2.30 10.50
CA SER A 538 -17.80 1.57 11.26
C SER A 538 -16.41 2.19 11.11
N VAL A 539 -16.12 2.76 9.95
CA VAL A 539 -14.86 3.48 9.69
C VAL A 539 -14.94 4.90 10.22
N ALA A 540 -16.08 5.58 10.05
CA ALA A 540 -16.27 6.99 10.44
C ALA A 540 -16.30 7.20 11.96
N LEU A 541 -16.86 6.28 12.73
CA LEU A 541 -17.13 6.44 14.16
C LEU A 541 -15.87 6.80 14.98
N PRO A 542 -14.73 6.11 14.88
CA PRO A 542 -13.53 6.48 15.63
C PRO A 542 -13.08 7.92 15.34
N PHE A 543 -13.14 8.35 14.10
CA PHE A 543 -12.73 9.70 13.70
C PHE A 543 -13.72 10.77 14.19
N ALA A 544 -15.02 10.49 14.13
CA ALA A 544 -16.05 11.40 14.65
C ALA A 544 -15.91 11.59 16.17
N VAL A 545 -15.65 10.50 16.91
CA VAL A 545 -15.42 10.56 18.36
C VAL A 545 -14.17 11.35 18.68
N LEU A 546 -13.03 11.05 18.02
CA LEU A 546 -11.78 11.78 18.24
C LEU A 546 -11.90 13.26 17.89
N LEU A 547 -12.59 13.60 16.78
CA LEU A 547 -12.85 14.98 16.38
C LEU A 547 -13.64 15.73 17.45
N ALA A 548 -14.73 15.13 17.91
CA ALA A 548 -15.57 15.71 18.94
C ALA A 548 -14.80 15.90 20.26
N LEU A 549 -13.96 14.94 20.65
CA LEU A 549 -13.12 15.04 21.84
C LEU A 549 -12.07 16.16 21.72
N HIS A 550 -11.45 16.36 20.57
CA HIS A 550 -10.50 17.46 20.36
C HIS A 550 -11.19 18.83 20.46
N LEU A 551 -12.36 18.98 19.81
CA LEU A 551 -13.15 20.22 19.92
C LEU A 551 -13.58 20.49 21.37
N ALA A 552 -14.11 19.49 22.05
CA ALA A 552 -14.52 19.58 23.44
C ALA A 552 -13.32 19.87 24.38
N GLY A 553 -12.18 19.22 24.13
CA GLY A 553 -10.96 19.40 24.92
C GLY A 553 -10.39 20.81 24.77
N LEU A 554 -10.34 21.35 23.56
CA LEU A 554 -9.92 22.75 23.35
C LEU A 554 -10.88 23.74 24.02
N ALA A 555 -12.20 23.54 23.87
CA ALA A 555 -13.20 24.38 24.54
C ALA A 555 -13.06 24.32 26.09
N PHE A 556 -12.83 23.12 26.64
CA PHE A 556 -12.57 22.91 28.07
C PHE A 556 -11.30 23.61 28.53
N ALA A 557 -10.20 23.48 27.79
CA ALA A 557 -8.94 24.15 28.12
C ALA A 557 -9.07 25.69 28.08
N PHE A 558 -9.86 26.24 27.16
CA PHE A 558 -10.20 27.68 27.19
C PHE A 558 -11.04 28.07 28.39
N SER A 559 -12.06 27.29 28.74
CA SER A 559 -12.94 27.58 29.89
C SER A 559 -12.20 27.49 31.23
N THR A 560 -11.18 26.65 31.33
CA THR A 560 -10.33 26.49 32.51
C THR A 560 -9.10 27.40 32.50
N GLN A 561 -9.01 28.35 31.59
CA GLN A 561 -7.94 29.36 31.47
C GLN A 561 -6.50 28.80 31.28
N LYS A 562 -6.34 27.52 30.84
CA LYS A 562 -5.03 26.92 30.61
C LYS A 562 -4.16 27.71 29.62
N HIS A 563 -4.79 28.40 28.67
CA HIS A 563 -4.10 29.28 27.70
C HIS A 563 -3.45 30.51 28.35
N ILE A 564 -3.85 30.88 29.59
CA ILE A 564 -3.30 31.99 30.39
C ILE A 564 -2.29 31.46 31.37
N ASP A 565 -2.62 30.35 32.07
CA ASP A 565 -1.81 29.80 33.14
C ASP A 565 -0.53 29.12 32.63
N GLU A 566 -0.61 28.46 31.46
CA GLU A 566 0.48 27.71 30.85
C GLU A 566 0.55 27.96 29.31
N PRO A 567 0.87 29.19 28.88
CA PRO A 567 0.74 29.59 27.48
C PRO A 567 1.58 28.75 26.50
N ASP A 568 2.81 28.41 26.86
CA ASP A 568 3.71 27.65 25.99
C ASP A 568 3.28 26.19 25.83
N VAL A 569 2.90 25.54 26.92
CA VAL A 569 2.40 24.15 26.90
C VAL A 569 1.09 24.10 26.10
N PHE A 570 0.19 25.07 26.39
CA PHE A 570 -1.08 25.16 25.68
C PHE A 570 -0.86 25.40 24.18
N ALA A 571 0.03 26.33 23.78
CA ALA A 571 0.31 26.62 22.38
C ALA A 571 0.81 25.37 21.62
N LEU A 572 1.70 24.60 22.25
CA LEU A 572 2.22 23.38 21.68
C LEU A 572 1.13 22.30 21.54
N VAL A 573 0.33 22.09 22.58
CA VAL A 573 -0.78 21.12 22.56
C VAL A 573 -1.85 21.56 21.55
N ALA A 574 -2.20 22.85 21.51
CA ALA A 574 -3.15 23.39 20.54
C ALA A 574 -2.67 23.20 19.09
N TYR A 575 -1.37 23.38 18.83
CA TYR A 575 -0.79 23.11 17.53
C TYR A 575 -1.04 21.66 17.09
N PHE A 576 -0.73 20.68 17.96
CA PHE A 576 -0.99 19.26 17.66
C PHE A 576 -2.49 18.96 17.57
N ALA A 577 -3.32 19.52 18.44
CA ALA A 577 -4.75 19.32 18.43
C ALA A 577 -5.39 19.87 17.13
N CYS A 578 -4.98 21.05 16.68
CA CYS A 578 -5.45 21.64 15.43
C CYS A 578 -4.99 20.82 14.20
N GLY A 579 -3.75 20.33 14.20
CA GLY A 579 -3.27 19.39 13.18
C GLY A 579 -4.10 18.11 13.13
N ASN A 580 -4.37 17.51 14.29
CA ASN A 580 -5.23 16.33 14.40
C ASN A 580 -6.67 16.62 13.92
N LEU A 581 -7.25 17.77 14.26
CA LEU A 581 -8.58 18.15 13.77
C LEU A 581 -8.66 18.19 12.24
N ALA A 582 -7.65 18.78 11.58
CA ALA A 582 -7.59 18.80 10.12
C ALA A 582 -7.51 17.41 9.50
N VAL A 583 -6.66 16.54 10.07
CA VAL A 583 -6.52 15.14 9.60
C VAL A 583 -7.77 14.33 9.87
N LEU A 584 -8.36 14.42 11.07
CA LEU A 584 -9.59 13.71 11.45
C LEU A 584 -10.78 14.12 10.58
N TRP A 585 -10.87 15.41 10.22
CA TRP A 585 -11.88 15.90 9.29
C TRP A 585 -11.74 15.23 7.91
N LEU A 586 -10.53 15.16 7.37
CA LEU A 586 -10.29 14.46 6.11
C LEU A 586 -10.59 12.96 6.21
N CYS A 587 -10.28 12.32 7.34
CA CYS A 587 -10.63 10.90 7.58
C CYS A 587 -12.15 10.68 7.56
N LEU A 588 -12.93 11.64 8.07
CA LEU A 588 -14.39 11.58 7.97
C LEU A 588 -14.88 11.72 6.53
N LEU A 589 -14.28 12.62 5.74
CA LEU A 589 -14.62 12.77 4.32
C LEU A 589 -14.31 11.49 3.54
N VAL A 590 -13.16 10.85 3.77
CA VAL A 590 -12.81 9.55 3.15
C VAL A 590 -13.79 8.45 3.54
N SER A 591 -14.36 8.51 4.74
CA SER A 591 -15.34 7.51 5.21
C SER A 591 -16.69 7.56 4.48
N MET A 592 -16.89 8.54 3.61
CA MET A 592 -18.08 8.68 2.75
C MET A 592 -17.79 8.12 1.36
N ASP A 593 -18.27 6.90 1.08
CA ASP A 593 -18.17 6.30 -0.24
C ASP A 593 -19.04 7.06 -1.25
N ILE A 594 -18.43 7.68 -2.25
CA ILE A 594 -19.13 8.39 -3.31
C ILE A 594 -19.60 7.44 -4.43
N ARG A 595 -20.66 7.84 -5.14
CA ARG A 595 -21.21 7.06 -6.24
C ARG A 595 -20.18 6.86 -7.35
N ARG A 596 -20.10 5.63 -7.88
CA ARG A 596 -19.35 5.29 -9.09
C ARG A 596 -20.31 4.99 -10.23
N PRO A 597 -20.59 5.95 -11.11
CA PRO A 597 -21.64 5.79 -12.11
C PRO A 597 -21.30 4.79 -13.19
N ARG A 598 -20.01 4.54 -13.48
CA ARG A 598 -19.58 3.72 -14.61
C ARG A 598 -18.82 2.46 -14.15
N PRO A 599 -19.19 1.29 -14.66
CA PRO A 599 -18.57 0.02 -14.26
C PRO A 599 -17.17 -0.21 -14.83
N PHE A 600 -16.83 0.42 -15.94
CA PHE A 600 -15.58 0.19 -16.67
C PHE A 600 -14.77 1.47 -16.84
N PRO A 601 -13.44 1.40 -16.82
CA PRO A 601 -12.59 2.53 -17.13
C PRO A 601 -12.82 2.98 -18.57
N ARG A 602 -12.75 4.29 -18.80
CA ARG A 602 -12.74 4.90 -20.13
C ARG A 602 -11.32 5.28 -20.48
N PHE A 603 -10.91 4.89 -21.67
CA PHE A 603 -9.59 5.20 -22.21
C PHE A 603 -9.73 6.24 -23.31
N ALA A 604 -9.02 7.36 -23.18
CA ALA A 604 -8.98 8.40 -24.21
C ALA A 604 -8.20 7.89 -25.42
N HIS A 605 -8.91 7.43 -26.43
CA HIS A 605 -8.35 6.97 -27.69
C HIS A 605 -9.10 7.62 -28.85
N ARG A 606 -8.35 8.23 -29.75
CA ARG A 606 -8.85 8.75 -31.03
C ARG A 606 -8.64 7.68 -32.09
N LEU A 607 -9.69 6.95 -32.40
CA LEU A 607 -9.69 5.92 -33.43
C LEU A 607 -10.69 6.31 -34.52
N PRO A 608 -10.39 6.07 -35.79
CA PRO A 608 -11.35 6.26 -36.86
C PRO A 608 -12.53 5.31 -36.65
N PHE A 609 -13.75 5.82 -36.78
CA PHE A 609 -14.97 5.05 -36.73
C PHE A 609 -15.84 5.30 -37.95
N GLU A 610 -16.63 4.30 -38.32
CA GLU A 610 -17.75 4.40 -39.26
C GLU A 610 -19.00 3.96 -38.50
N LEU A 611 -20.08 4.76 -38.57
CA LEU A 611 -21.36 4.46 -37.98
C LEU A 611 -22.42 4.49 -39.05
N SER A 612 -23.13 3.37 -39.21
CA SER A 612 -24.12 3.18 -40.27
C SER A 612 -25.51 2.87 -39.72
N TRP A 613 -26.55 3.51 -40.28
CA TRP A 613 -27.96 3.27 -39.93
C TRP A 613 -28.83 3.66 -41.15
N ASP A 614 -29.86 2.93 -41.46
CA ASP A 614 -30.86 3.21 -42.52
C ASP A 614 -30.25 3.68 -43.85
N GLY A 615 -29.11 3.13 -44.23
CA GLY A 615 -28.40 3.49 -45.46
C GLY A 615 -27.54 4.76 -45.38
N ALA A 616 -27.56 5.48 -44.23
CA ALA A 616 -26.68 6.61 -43.98
C ALA A 616 -25.39 6.10 -43.31
N THR A 617 -24.28 6.78 -43.56
CA THR A 617 -22.98 6.48 -42.92
C THR A 617 -22.31 7.79 -42.49
N VAL A 618 -21.85 7.81 -41.25
CA VAL A 618 -21.05 8.90 -40.66
C VAL A 618 -19.67 8.37 -40.28
N ARG A 619 -18.65 9.17 -40.57
CA ARG A 619 -17.25 8.88 -40.22
C ARG A 619 -16.70 9.94 -39.30
N GLY A 620 -15.81 9.56 -38.39
CA GLY A 620 -15.18 10.47 -37.46
C GLY A 620 -14.12 9.80 -36.61
N GLU A 621 -13.71 10.46 -35.53
CA GLU A 621 -12.80 9.90 -34.55
C GLU A 621 -13.49 9.75 -33.18
N THR A 622 -13.20 8.68 -32.47
CA THR A 622 -13.68 8.44 -31.10
C THR A 622 -13.05 9.42 -30.11
N VAL A 623 -13.76 9.72 -29.03
CA VAL A 623 -13.26 10.51 -27.90
C VAL A 623 -12.64 9.58 -26.85
N CYS A 624 -13.40 8.54 -26.49
CA CYS A 624 -12.92 7.52 -25.57
C CYS A 624 -13.59 6.17 -25.87
N LEU A 625 -12.96 5.12 -25.34
CA LEU A 625 -13.36 3.73 -25.54
C LEU A 625 -13.37 3.02 -24.19
N SER A 626 -14.38 2.18 -23.94
CA SER A 626 -14.46 1.26 -22.81
C SER A 626 -14.87 -0.14 -23.26
N GLU A 627 -14.98 -1.08 -22.34
CA GLU A 627 -15.46 -2.43 -22.65
C GLU A 627 -16.94 -2.50 -23.08
N ALA A 628 -17.72 -1.50 -22.70
CA ALA A 628 -19.17 -1.51 -22.91
C ALA A 628 -19.63 -0.49 -23.96
N GLU A 629 -18.85 0.56 -24.19
CA GLU A 629 -19.28 1.69 -24.99
C GLU A 629 -18.12 2.44 -25.64
N VAL A 630 -18.43 3.12 -26.74
CA VAL A 630 -17.56 4.09 -27.42
C VAL A 630 -18.20 5.46 -27.32
N THR A 631 -17.44 6.47 -26.95
CA THR A 631 -17.92 7.86 -26.97
C THR A 631 -17.40 8.55 -28.22
N VAL A 632 -18.30 9.22 -28.94
CA VAL A 632 -18.01 9.99 -30.15
C VAL A 632 -18.49 11.42 -30.00
N PRO A 633 -17.94 12.39 -30.76
CA PRO A 633 -18.50 13.75 -30.78
C PRO A 633 -19.94 13.74 -31.30
N GLY A 634 -20.82 14.56 -30.73
CA GLY A 634 -22.21 14.66 -31.18
C GLY A 634 -22.35 15.26 -32.56
N ARG A 635 -21.37 16.03 -33.04
CA ARG A 635 -21.26 16.45 -34.43
C ARG A 635 -20.23 15.54 -35.12
N PRO A 636 -20.48 14.91 -36.25
CA PRO A 636 -21.51 15.24 -37.28
C PRO A 636 -22.81 14.39 -37.23
N LEU A 637 -23.23 13.85 -36.09
CA LEU A 637 -24.44 13.03 -36.01
C LEU A 637 -25.72 13.88 -36.24
N PRO A 638 -26.78 13.30 -36.86
CA PRO A 638 -28.04 14.00 -37.05
C PRO A 638 -28.79 14.26 -35.74
N ALA A 639 -29.70 15.21 -35.76
CA ALA A 639 -30.64 15.41 -34.67
C ALA A 639 -32.07 15.17 -35.19
N PRO A 640 -32.85 14.22 -34.61
CA PRO A 640 -32.50 13.36 -33.47
C PRO A 640 -31.46 12.27 -33.83
N VAL A 641 -30.69 11.87 -32.82
CA VAL A 641 -29.71 10.77 -32.91
C VAL A 641 -30.49 9.45 -33.07
N PRO A 642 -30.15 8.55 -33.98
CA PRO A 642 -30.82 7.25 -34.11
C PRO A 642 -30.63 6.38 -32.87
N ASP A 643 -31.63 5.57 -32.51
CA ASP A 643 -31.57 4.71 -31.33
C ASP A 643 -30.62 3.52 -31.50
N LYS A 644 -30.46 3.03 -32.74
CA LYS A 644 -29.62 1.90 -33.09
C LYS A 644 -28.81 2.19 -34.36
N ALA A 645 -27.61 1.65 -34.42
CA ALA A 645 -26.72 1.71 -35.55
C ALA A 645 -25.72 0.55 -35.54
N GLU A 646 -24.98 0.39 -36.64
CA GLU A 646 -23.84 -0.52 -36.73
C GLU A 646 -22.55 0.27 -36.69
N LEU A 647 -21.67 -0.11 -35.75
CA LEU A 647 -20.37 0.52 -35.54
C LEU A 647 -19.27 -0.32 -36.20
N ARG A 648 -18.37 0.35 -36.93
CA ARG A 648 -17.12 -0.22 -37.42
C ARG A 648 -15.95 0.58 -36.86
N LEU A 649 -14.97 -0.15 -36.29
CA LEU A 649 -13.68 0.39 -35.81
C LEU A 649 -12.57 -0.36 -36.57
N PRO A 650 -12.12 0.14 -37.70
CA PRO A 650 -11.16 -0.60 -38.58
C PRO A 650 -9.83 -0.89 -37.85
N SER A 651 -9.38 0.02 -36.99
CA SER A 651 -8.12 -0.16 -36.23
C SER A 651 -8.15 -1.32 -35.22
N LEU A 652 -9.33 -1.89 -34.95
CA LEU A 652 -9.53 -2.98 -33.99
C LEU A 652 -10.12 -4.25 -34.64
N ASP A 653 -10.24 -4.28 -35.96
CA ASP A 653 -10.96 -5.33 -36.71
C ASP A 653 -12.41 -5.54 -36.19
N LEU A 654 -13.01 -4.49 -35.65
CA LEU A 654 -14.41 -4.49 -35.24
C LEU A 654 -15.25 -4.03 -36.40
N SER A 655 -15.99 -4.95 -37.01
CA SER A 655 -16.91 -4.66 -38.12
C SER A 655 -18.33 -5.06 -37.72
N ASP A 656 -19.28 -4.22 -38.14
CA ASP A 656 -20.73 -4.48 -38.07
C ASP A 656 -21.19 -4.81 -36.61
N VAL A 657 -20.69 -4.02 -35.64
CA VAL A 657 -21.05 -4.19 -34.22
C VAL A 657 -22.32 -3.41 -33.93
N PRO A 658 -23.43 -4.07 -33.58
CA PRO A 658 -24.67 -3.39 -33.26
C PRO A 658 -24.52 -2.57 -31.97
N VAL A 659 -24.88 -1.29 -32.01
CA VAL A 659 -24.81 -0.34 -30.92
C VAL A 659 -26.13 0.38 -30.68
N SER A 660 -26.44 0.68 -29.41
CA SER A 660 -27.49 1.63 -29.03
C SER A 660 -26.86 2.98 -28.75
N LEU A 661 -27.50 4.04 -29.23
CA LEU A 661 -26.98 5.41 -29.11
C LEU A 661 -27.69 6.15 -27.96
N ARG A 662 -26.91 6.91 -27.20
CA ARG A 662 -27.43 7.78 -26.16
C ARG A 662 -26.67 9.09 -26.19
N GLN A 663 -27.38 10.19 -26.25
CA GLN A 663 -26.78 11.52 -26.15
C GLN A 663 -26.43 11.79 -24.68
N ASP A 664 -25.17 12.19 -24.43
CA ASP A 664 -24.68 12.63 -23.12
C ASP A 664 -24.90 14.15 -22.96
N THR A 665 -24.89 14.62 -21.71
CA THR A 665 -25.08 16.03 -21.36
C THR A 665 -24.02 16.97 -21.93
N ASP A 666 -22.84 16.43 -22.26
CA ASP A 666 -21.66 17.21 -22.71
C ASP A 666 -21.58 17.37 -24.23
N GLY A 667 -22.68 17.10 -24.95
CA GLY A 667 -22.70 17.17 -26.40
C GLY A 667 -21.98 16.03 -27.13
N HIS A 668 -21.61 14.96 -26.41
CA HIS A 668 -21.11 13.71 -26.93
C HIS A 668 -22.22 12.68 -27.07
N VAL A 669 -21.96 11.61 -27.85
CA VAL A 669 -22.86 10.48 -27.98
C VAL A 669 -22.14 9.21 -27.54
N SER A 670 -22.75 8.48 -26.61
CA SER A 670 -22.29 7.17 -26.15
C SER A 670 -22.92 6.08 -27.01
N LEU A 671 -22.10 5.29 -27.68
CA LEU A 671 -22.43 4.12 -28.48
C LEU A 671 -22.23 2.86 -27.64
N ARG A 672 -23.27 2.32 -27.07
CA ARG A 672 -23.20 1.12 -26.22
C ARG A 672 -23.32 -0.15 -27.06
N PHE A 673 -22.39 -1.06 -26.92
CA PHE A 673 -22.43 -2.37 -27.56
C PHE A 673 -23.66 -3.15 -27.05
N THR A 674 -24.51 -3.61 -27.99
CA THR A 674 -25.68 -4.45 -27.68
C THR A 674 -25.32 -5.93 -27.81
N GLU A 675 -24.54 -6.27 -28.82
CA GLU A 675 -24.00 -7.60 -29.04
C GLU A 675 -22.56 -7.48 -29.53
N ILE A 676 -21.69 -8.35 -29.03
CA ILE A 676 -20.29 -8.41 -29.42
C ILE A 676 -19.83 -9.88 -29.46
N SER A 677 -19.26 -10.32 -30.58
CA SER A 677 -18.73 -11.67 -30.70
C SER A 677 -17.49 -11.88 -29.82
N LEU A 678 -17.15 -13.14 -29.51
CA LEU A 678 -15.98 -13.47 -28.72
C LEU A 678 -14.67 -12.97 -29.38
N SER A 679 -14.55 -13.02 -30.69
CA SER A 679 -13.38 -12.50 -31.42
C SER A 679 -13.27 -10.98 -31.28
N GLN A 680 -14.36 -10.26 -31.49
CA GLN A 680 -14.43 -8.80 -31.29
C GLN A 680 -14.15 -8.42 -29.83
N ARG A 681 -14.73 -9.17 -28.88
CA ARG A 681 -14.47 -8.98 -27.45
C ARG A 681 -12.98 -9.17 -27.10
N ARG A 682 -12.32 -10.19 -27.67
CA ARG A 682 -10.88 -10.41 -27.50
C ARG A 682 -10.07 -9.26 -28.10
N ALA A 683 -10.36 -8.81 -29.32
CA ALA A 683 -9.68 -7.67 -29.91
C ALA A 683 -9.81 -6.40 -29.08
N LEU A 684 -11.02 -6.09 -28.62
CA LEU A 684 -11.30 -4.94 -27.76
C LEU A 684 -10.53 -5.00 -26.43
N LEU A 685 -10.63 -6.10 -25.70
CA LEU A 685 -9.98 -6.24 -24.38
C LEU A 685 -8.45 -6.23 -24.51
N THR A 686 -7.90 -6.90 -25.53
CA THR A 686 -6.46 -6.88 -25.81
C THR A 686 -5.97 -5.47 -26.09
N PHE A 687 -6.73 -4.70 -26.89
CA PHE A 687 -6.39 -3.31 -27.17
C PHE A 687 -6.46 -2.42 -25.93
N LEU A 688 -7.50 -2.55 -25.11
CA LEU A 688 -7.70 -1.68 -23.93
C LEU A 688 -6.70 -1.95 -22.82
N TYR A 689 -6.33 -3.22 -22.59
CA TYR A 689 -5.62 -3.61 -21.38
C TYR A 689 -4.23 -4.20 -21.60
N CYS A 690 -3.95 -4.83 -22.75
CA CYS A 690 -2.77 -5.69 -22.88
C CYS A 690 -1.60 -5.04 -23.64
N ARG A 691 -1.70 -3.79 -24.06
CA ARG A 691 -0.64 -3.13 -24.81
C ARG A 691 0.57 -2.86 -23.92
N PRO A 692 1.80 -3.12 -24.38
CA PRO A 692 3.01 -2.68 -23.69
C PRO A 692 3.01 -1.15 -23.46
N GLY A 693 3.39 -0.71 -22.26
CA GLY A 693 3.38 0.70 -21.88
C GLY A 693 2.01 1.28 -21.48
N GLN A 694 0.91 0.51 -21.59
CA GLN A 694 -0.45 0.98 -21.27
C GLN A 694 -0.58 1.51 -19.83
N TRP A 695 0.12 0.91 -18.90
CA TRP A 695 0.00 1.17 -17.47
C TRP A 695 1.11 2.03 -16.89
N GLU A 696 1.92 2.64 -17.74
CA GLU A 696 2.90 3.62 -17.30
C GLU A 696 2.19 4.89 -16.84
N SER A 697 2.40 5.28 -15.58
CA SER A 697 1.82 6.50 -15.04
C SER A 697 2.88 7.60 -14.94
N LYS A 698 2.49 8.82 -15.28
CA LYS A 698 3.34 10.01 -15.11
C LYS A 698 3.41 10.40 -13.63
N PRO A 699 4.60 10.80 -13.13
CA PRO A 699 4.72 11.31 -11.77
C PRO A 699 3.84 12.54 -11.56
N LYS A 700 3.19 12.60 -10.40
CA LYS A 700 2.31 13.73 -10.03
C LYS A 700 3.10 14.82 -9.30
N SER A 701 2.59 16.05 -9.32
CA SER A 701 3.26 17.20 -8.70
C SER A 701 2.98 17.28 -7.20
N GLU A 702 4.04 17.37 -6.37
CA GLU A 702 3.93 17.53 -4.92
C GLU A 702 3.20 18.83 -4.53
N LEU A 703 3.56 19.95 -5.15
CA LEU A 703 2.90 21.24 -4.87
C LEU A 703 1.41 21.20 -5.19
N ARG A 704 1.03 20.52 -6.27
CA ARG A 704 -0.37 20.31 -6.60
C ARG A 704 -1.06 19.42 -5.56
N ALA A 705 -0.39 18.37 -5.08
CA ALA A 705 -0.91 17.49 -4.05
C ALA A 705 -1.15 18.23 -2.72
N VAL A 706 -0.24 19.12 -2.30
CA VAL A 706 -0.40 19.97 -1.11
C VAL A 706 -1.57 20.96 -1.29
N TRP A 707 -1.64 21.64 -2.43
CA TRP A 707 -2.74 22.57 -2.70
C TRP A 707 -4.11 21.86 -2.69
N GLU A 708 -4.20 20.72 -3.32
CA GLU A 708 -5.45 19.95 -3.36
C GLU A 708 -5.78 19.30 -2.01
N TYR A 709 -4.80 19.05 -1.13
CA TYR A 709 -5.04 18.67 0.26
C TYR A 709 -5.82 19.76 1.01
N VAL A 710 -5.34 21.00 0.93
CA VAL A 710 -6.03 22.15 1.53
C VAL A 710 -7.42 22.32 0.94
N ARG A 711 -7.53 22.23 -0.38
CA ARG A 711 -8.79 22.37 -1.10
C ARG A 711 -9.78 21.24 -0.78
N ALA A 712 -9.33 19.99 -0.63
CA ALA A 712 -10.17 18.87 -0.20
C ALA A 712 -10.73 19.07 1.20
N GLY A 713 -9.93 19.62 2.13
CA GLY A 713 -10.38 19.95 3.48
C GLY A 713 -11.42 21.06 3.54
N LEU A 714 -11.33 22.03 2.62
CA LEU A 714 -12.27 23.16 2.51
C LEU A 714 -13.54 22.80 1.70
N ARG A 715 -13.46 21.83 0.81
CA ARG A 715 -14.64 21.35 0.09
C ARG A 715 -15.54 20.61 1.09
N MET A 716 -16.62 21.27 1.52
CA MET A 716 -17.85 20.54 1.76
C MET A 716 -18.20 19.88 0.43
N TYR A 717 -17.86 18.62 0.30
CA TYR A 717 -17.78 17.90 -0.97
C TYR A 717 -19.08 18.04 -1.74
N PRO A 718 -19.00 18.09 -3.07
CA PRO A 718 -20.15 18.30 -3.89
C PRO A 718 -21.11 17.15 -3.64
N LEU A 719 -22.10 17.44 -2.90
CA LEU A 719 -23.41 16.85 -3.05
C LEU A 719 -23.94 17.16 -4.48
N ALA A 720 -23.20 17.93 -5.25
CA ALA A 720 -23.42 18.22 -6.65
C ALA A 720 -22.71 17.19 -7.50
N GLU A 721 -23.50 16.41 -8.21
CA GLU A 721 -23.08 15.50 -9.28
C GLU A 721 -22.05 16.17 -10.18
N SER A 722 -20.82 15.66 -10.16
CA SER A 722 -19.92 15.89 -11.29
C SER A 722 -20.50 15.12 -12.48
N PRO A 723 -20.64 15.77 -13.65
CA PRO A 723 -21.29 15.23 -14.82
C PRO A 723 -20.69 13.94 -15.37
#